data_4899627cd6f0294f53782f2e3d6423a4
#
_entry.id   4899627cd6f0294f53782f2e3d6423a4
#
_cell.length_a   1.000
_cell.length_b   1.000
_cell.length_c   1.000
_cell.angle_alpha   90.00
_cell.angle_beta   90.00
_cell.angle_gamma   90.00
#
_symmetry.space_group_name_H-M   'P 1'
#
loop_
_entity.id
_entity.type
_entity.pdbx_description
1 polymer ?
#
loop_
_entity_poly.entity_id
_entity_poly.type
_entity_poly.pdbx_seq_one_letter_code
_entity_poly.pdbx_strand_id
1 'polypeptide(L)'
;MEHLRCVVERITYQNADNGYTVLKCAVKNYSDLVTVVGTMPDTHVGSVLSLEGMWKMDAKYGRQFLVEKFEETLPATVYGIEKYLGSGLVKGVGPKFAKRIVEKFGKDTLDVIEETPDELLKVSGIGKVRVDRIKTSWQEQKEIKNIMLFLQSHEVSTSHATKIFKTYGSESIAIVKENPYRLADDIWGIGFKTADSIAQKMGIDKGKFVRLRSGIFYTLNKLAEAGHCYTTREQLTGRAKELLEVEEPELEITLDEMIRTNDVIRDEAEDREAIYLPPYYFSESGCAKRLLRLMSCGKKKSEDTEEILEKVAASSEITYDEIQWQAVKTAVSSKVMVLTGGPGTGKTTTTLGIISAYKQAGCQIILAAPTGRAAKRMSEATGMEAKTIHRLLEYKPPEGYQKNEEHPLEGDVLILDECSMIDIMLMYNLLKALPQQMSLILVGDIDQLPSVGAGNVLRDIIDSGCVPVVRLTRIFRQAQGSRIIMNAHRINRGEGIDMRGGKDADFFFATKESNQEVVDTIVQYCKTNLPRYYHVDPLQDIQVLTPMQRGECGAVNLNQVLQEAMNPSKIFLRRGGTQYRLKDKVMQIRNDYDKEVFNGDIGTITKVDVEERELTVLFDEREVVYDVTELDELTLAYAVTIHKSQGSQWPKCILMLPSYASRMTDQSLLYTAVTRPTSELVMMGDSSLIQSAIDMGNSATKRITNIAPFLLPSKLVGEIGRASC
;
A
#
# COMPACT_ATOMS: atom_id res chain seq x y z
N MET A 1 25.95 20.91 31.08
CA MET A 1 25.37 21.05 29.75
C MET A 1 26.09 22.16 29.03
N GLU A 2 26.46 21.94 27.81
CA GLU A 2 27.10 22.97 26.97
C GLU A 2 26.11 23.44 25.89
N HIS A 3 26.26 24.72 25.48
CA HIS A 3 25.46 25.29 24.40
C HIS A 3 26.30 25.34 23.13
N LEU A 4 25.70 24.86 22.00
CA LEU A 4 26.36 24.87 20.71
C LEU A 4 25.41 25.46 19.66
N ARG A 5 25.86 26.51 18.95
CA ARG A 5 25.14 27.05 17.80
C ARG A 5 25.84 26.64 16.52
N CYS A 6 25.08 26.01 15.63
CA CYS A 6 25.68 25.45 14.40
C CYS A 6 24.74 25.59 13.19
N VAL A 7 25.33 25.46 12.00
CA VAL A 7 24.61 25.35 10.73
C VAL A 7 24.72 23.92 10.24
N VAL A 8 23.62 23.31 9.86
CA VAL A 8 23.60 21.95 9.34
C VAL A 8 24.15 21.92 7.92
N GLU A 9 25.31 21.29 7.72
CA GLU A 9 25.94 21.13 6.40
C GLU A 9 25.50 19.84 5.71
N ARG A 10 25.29 18.78 6.49
CA ARG A 10 24.90 17.48 5.95
C ARG A 10 24.19 16.64 7.00
N ILE A 11 23.11 15.98 6.57
CA ILE A 11 22.46 14.92 7.34
C ILE A 11 23.12 13.60 6.96
N THR A 12 23.74 12.93 7.93
CA THR A 12 24.42 11.64 7.74
C THR A 12 23.43 10.49 7.91
N TYR A 13 22.52 10.63 8.89
CA TYR A 13 21.45 9.67 9.17
C TYR A 13 20.26 10.40 9.79
N GLN A 14 19.05 10.00 9.41
CA GLN A 14 17.81 10.48 10.03
C GLN A 14 16.78 9.35 10.02
N ASN A 15 16.23 9.08 11.18
CA ASN A 15 15.15 8.12 11.34
C ASN A 15 13.82 8.88 11.46
N ALA A 16 12.97 8.71 10.47
CA ALA A 16 11.68 9.41 10.39
C ALA A 16 10.68 8.96 11.48
N ASP A 17 10.83 7.76 12.04
CA ASP A 17 9.89 7.21 13.01
C ASP A 17 10.12 7.79 14.43
N ASN A 18 11.38 7.93 14.84
CA ASN A 18 11.75 8.38 16.18
C ASN A 18 12.51 9.70 16.23
N GLY A 19 12.74 10.33 15.08
CA GLY A 19 13.44 11.61 14.96
C GLY A 19 14.94 11.55 15.27
N TYR A 20 15.54 10.36 15.50
CA TYR A 20 16.96 10.24 15.77
C TYR A 20 17.77 10.63 14.54
N THR A 21 18.66 11.62 14.72
CA THR A 21 19.37 12.26 13.61
C THR A 21 20.86 12.36 13.92
N VAL A 22 21.69 12.13 12.91
CA VAL A 22 23.14 12.35 12.92
C VAL A 22 23.49 13.40 11.89
N LEU A 23 23.96 14.54 12.34
CA LEU A 23 24.29 15.70 11.53
C LEU A 23 25.79 15.94 11.45
N LYS A 24 26.24 16.54 10.37
CA LYS A 24 27.52 17.23 10.25
C LYS A 24 27.26 18.72 10.18
N CYS A 25 27.70 19.43 11.21
CA CYS A 25 27.38 20.85 11.40
C CYS A 25 28.65 21.72 11.37
N ALA A 26 28.54 22.87 10.73
CA ALA A 26 29.54 23.93 10.83
C ALA A 26 29.31 24.71 12.11
N VAL A 27 30.31 24.79 12.97
CA VAL A 27 30.28 25.49 14.25
C VAL A 27 31.32 26.59 14.25
N LYS A 28 30.95 27.79 14.74
CA LYS A 28 31.89 28.91 14.84
C LYS A 28 33.08 28.52 15.72
N ASN A 29 34.30 28.80 15.26
CA ASN A 29 35.58 28.44 15.91
C ASN A 29 36.00 26.97 15.83
N TYR A 30 35.35 26.14 15.01
CA TYR A 30 35.81 24.79 14.68
C TYR A 30 36.21 24.76 13.19
N SER A 31 37.39 24.22 12.90
CA SER A 31 37.88 24.07 11.51
C SER A 31 37.17 22.95 10.75
N ASP A 32 36.75 21.90 11.49
CA ASP A 32 36.14 20.74 10.94
C ASP A 32 34.65 20.67 11.33
N LEU A 33 33.87 19.94 10.51
CA LEU A 33 32.46 19.72 10.77
C LEU A 33 32.27 18.89 12.05
N VAL A 34 31.51 19.43 12.98
CA VAL A 34 31.14 18.75 14.23
C VAL A 34 30.06 17.71 13.96
N THR A 35 30.25 16.51 14.50
CA THR A 35 29.19 15.50 14.48
C THR A 35 28.22 15.76 15.64
N VAL A 36 26.97 15.98 15.30
CA VAL A 36 25.88 16.23 16.24
C VAL A 36 24.91 15.05 16.19
N VAL A 37 24.52 14.51 17.34
CA VAL A 37 23.71 13.31 17.45
C VAL A 37 22.62 13.52 18.48
N GLY A 38 21.39 13.20 18.17
CA GLY A 38 20.26 13.31 19.08
C GLY A 38 18.91 13.12 18.38
N THR A 39 17.85 13.29 19.13
CA THR A 39 16.49 13.30 18.59
C THR A 39 16.15 14.70 18.08
N MET A 40 16.34 14.91 16.78
CA MET A 40 16.15 16.19 16.09
C MET A 40 15.34 15.93 14.81
N PRO A 41 14.04 15.64 14.94
CA PRO A 41 13.18 15.41 13.78
C PRO A 41 13.12 16.66 12.90
N ASP A 42 12.88 16.45 11.60
CA ASP A 42 12.69 17.49 10.58
C ASP A 42 13.80 18.54 10.47
N THR A 43 15.01 18.21 10.93
CA THR A 43 16.19 19.06 10.70
C THR A 43 16.64 18.94 9.25
N HIS A 44 16.91 20.08 8.61
CA HIS A 44 17.28 20.17 7.20
C HIS A 44 18.68 20.72 7.02
N VAL A 45 19.27 20.45 5.86
CA VAL A 45 20.54 21.09 5.46
C VAL A 45 20.31 22.59 5.36
N GLY A 46 21.18 23.39 5.98
CA GLY A 46 21.06 24.85 6.04
C GLY A 46 20.34 25.38 7.29
N SER A 47 19.65 24.55 8.07
CA SER A 47 19.07 24.94 9.35
C SER A 47 20.14 25.44 10.31
N VAL A 48 19.81 26.50 11.05
CA VAL A 48 20.62 26.99 12.17
C VAL A 48 20.05 26.44 13.47
N LEU A 49 20.85 25.61 14.14
CA LEU A 49 20.44 24.98 15.38
C LEU A 49 21.15 25.61 16.58
N SER A 50 20.37 25.90 17.63
CA SER A 50 20.84 26.14 18.97
C SER A 50 20.66 24.86 19.78
N LEU A 51 21.75 24.27 20.23
CA LEU A 51 21.80 22.94 20.83
C LEU A 51 22.23 23.04 22.28
N GLU A 52 21.56 22.29 23.15
CA GLU A 52 21.99 22.03 24.52
C GLU A 52 22.33 20.54 24.63
N GLY A 53 23.50 20.22 25.18
CA GLY A 53 23.95 18.85 25.27
C GLY A 53 25.30 18.67 25.88
N MET A 54 25.95 17.54 25.57
CA MET A 54 27.28 17.21 26.07
C MET A 54 28.13 16.55 25.00
N TRP A 55 29.45 16.72 25.11
CA TRP A 55 30.40 16.01 24.27
C TRP A 55 30.57 14.58 24.75
N LYS A 56 30.50 13.65 23.80
CA LYS A 56 30.73 12.22 24.01
C LYS A 56 31.79 11.73 23.03
N MET A 57 32.68 10.84 23.52
CA MET A 57 33.61 10.11 22.67
C MET A 57 32.97 8.76 22.30
N ASP A 58 32.75 8.54 21.04
CA ASP A 58 32.27 7.25 20.51
C ASP A 58 33.46 6.44 20.01
N ALA A 59 33.50 5.15 20.31
CA ALA A 59 34.63 4.28 19.98
C ALA A 59 34.82 4.09 18.45
N LYS A 60 33.77 4.19 17.68
CA LYS A 60 33.78 3.98 16.22
C LYS A 60 33.74 5.29 15.42
N TYR A 61 33.03 6.30 15.94
CA TYR A 61 32.72 7.53 15.19
C TYR A 61 33.42 8.79 15.74
N GLY A 62 34.25 8.64 16.78
CA GLY A 62 35.02 9.71 17.37
C GLY A 62 34.19 10.68 18.23
N ARG A 63 34.66 11.94 18.32
CA ARG A 63 34.05 12.97 19.17
C ARG A 63 32.74 13.45 18.57
N GLN A 64 31.64 13.37 19.35
CA GLN A 64 30.29 13.74 18.95
C GLN A 64 29.66 14.64 20.02
N PHE A 65 28.76 15.55 19.59
CA PHE A 65 27.93 16.34 20.48
C PHE A 65 26.57 15.66 20.63
N LEU A 66 26.27 15.14 21.81
CA LEU A 66 24.99 14.49 22.10
C LEU A 66 23.99 15.55 22.55
N VAL A 67 22.92 15.71 21.78
CA VAL A 67 21.89 16.73 21.97
C VAL A 67 20.81 16.21 22.92
N GLU A 68 20.49 17.01 23.95
CA GLU A 68 19.36 16.80 24.84
C GLU A 68 18.19 17.70 24.47
N LYS A 69 18.49 18.98 24.09
CA LYS A 69 17.50 19.92 23.58
C LYS A 69 18.05 20.64 22.36
N PHE A 70 17.15 20.98 21.44
CA PHE A 70 17.49 21.78 20.28
C PHE A 70 16.38 22.77 19.95
N GLU A 71 16.79 23.91 19.38
CA GLU A 71 15.91 24.92 18.83
C GLU A 71 16.41 25.29 17.44
N GLU A 72 15.52 25.28 16.45
CA GLU A 72 15.83 25.73 15.11
C GLU A 72 15.54 27.22 14.98
N THR A 73 16.52 28.00 14.53
CA THR A 73 16.41 29.43 14.33
C THR A 73 16.59 29.80 12.88
N LEU A 74 15.96 30.90 12.44
CA LEU A 74 16.20 31.40 11.09
C LEU A 74 17.66 31.82 10.93
N PRO A 75 18.28 31.56 9.77
CA PRO A 75 19.65 31.91 9.53
C PRO A 75 19.84 33.45 9.45
N ALA A 76 20.79 33.95 10.22
CA ALA A 76 21.13 35.38 10.24
C ALA A 76 22.33 35.75 9.35
N THR A 77 22.97 34.77 8.70
CA THR A 77 24.15 34.99 7.82
C THR A 77 23.77 34.73 6.38
N VAL A 78 24.35 35.47 5.46
CA VAL A 78 24.15 35.30 4.02
C VAL A 78 24.34 33.85 3.59
N TYR A 79 25.38 33.19 4.07
CA TYR A 79 25.65 31.78 3.80
C TYR A 79 24.53 30.84 4.36
N GLY A 80 24.09 31.09 5.57
CA GLY A 80 23.00 30.32 6.19
C GLY A 80 21.67 30.49 5.45
N ILE A 81 21.36 31.70 4.99
CA ILE A 81 20.16 32.02 4.21
C ILE A 81 20.19 31.28 2.86
N GLU A 82 21.34 31.29 2.17
CA GLU A 82 21.52 30.59 0.91
C GLU A 82 21.29 29.08 1.07
N LYS A 83 21.89 28.47 2.07
CA LYS A 83 21.72 27.03 2.39
C LYS A 83 20.26 26.69 2.78
N TYR A 84 19.65 27.52 3.61
CA TYR A 84 18.27 27.35 4.02
C TYR A 84 17.29 27.37 2.84
N LEU A 85 17.38 28.38 1.99
CA LEU A 85 16.54 28.49 0.81
C LEU A 85 16.81 27.37 -0.21
N GLY A 86 18.06 26.99 -0.39
CA GLY A 86 18.47 25.92 -1.32
C GLY A 86 18.20 24.50 -0.81
N SER A 87 17.76 24.34 0.45
CA SER A 87 17.49 23.02 1.06
C SER A 87 16.26 22.30 0.50
N GLY A 88 15.33 23.07 -0.16
CA GLY A 88 14.04 22.57 -0.65
C GLY A 88 12.88 22.76 0.32
N LEU A 89 13.12 23.41 1.44
CA LEU A 89 12.05 23.82 2.37
C LEU A 89 11.11 24.83 1.72
N VAL A 90 11.65 25.72 0.89
CA VAL A 90 10.87 26.70 0.15
C VAL A 90 10.68 26.20 -1.28
N LYS A 91 9.48 25.75 -1.63
CA LYS A 91 9.15 25.25 -2.97
C LYS A 91 9.44 26.30 -4.05
N GLY A 92 10.10 25.89 -5.11
CA GLY A 92 10.48 26.77 -6.22
C GLY A 92 11.84 27.45 -6.04
N VAL A 93 12.59 27.16 -4.96
CA VAL A 93 13.94 27.66 -4.73
C VAL A 93 14.92 26.50 -4.61
N GLY A 94 15.56 26.13 -5.70
CA GLY A 94 16.72 25.22 -5.67
C GLY A 94 18.02 25.96 -5.34
N PRO A 95 19.17 25.25 -5.15
CA PRO A 95 20.45 25.85 -4.76
C PRO A 95 20.91 27.00 -5.67
N LYS A 96 20.66 26.89 -6.98
CA LYS A 96 21.03 27.89 -7.98
C LYS A 96 20.24 29.21 -7.84
N PHE A 97 18.93 29.08 -7.56
CA PHE A 97 18.06 30.23 -7.32
C PHE A 97 18.28 30.83 -5.93
N ALA A 98 18.51 30.02 -4.92
CA ALA A 98 18.87 30.47 -3.58
C ALA A 98 20.11 31.38 -3.63
N LYS A 99 21.16 30.93 -4.34
CA LYS A 99 22.37 31.71 -4.55
C LYS A 99 22.09 33.06 -5.21
N ARG A 100 21.33 33.07 -6.33
CA ARG A 100 20.98 34.30 -7.05
C ARG A 100 20.14 35.27 -6.24
N ILE A 101 19.19 34.77 -5.45
CA ILE A 101 18.36 35.59 -4.58
C ILE A 101 19.22 36.24 -3.50
N VAL A 102 20.07 35.44 -2.85
CA VAL A 102 20.91 35.92 -1.75
C VAL A 102 22.04 36.83 -2.25
N GLU A 103 22.60 36.59 -3.44
CA GLU A 103 23.53 37.53 -4.07
C GLU A 103 22.91 38.91 -4.31
N LYS A 104 21.62 38.98 -4.58
CA LYS A 104 20.89 40.24 -4.82
C LYS A 104 20.44 40.96 -3.56
N PHE A 105 19.91 40.23 -2.60
CA PHE A 105 19.27 40.83 -1.42
C PHE A 105 20.10 40.66 -0.13
N GLY A 106 21.14 39.84 -0.15
CA GLY A 106 22.06 39.68 0.99
C GLY A 106 21.33 39.17 2.24
N LYS A 107 21.51 39.90 3.36
CA LYS A 107 20.89 39.56 4.65
C LYS A 107 19.40 39.84 4.68
N ASP A 108 18.91 40.74 3.82
CA ASP A 108 17.49 41.15 3.80
C ASP A 108 16.63 40.18 2.99
N THR A 109 17.21 39.08 2.49
CA THR A 109 16.54 38.11 1.63
C THR A 109 15.28 37.54 2.26
N LEU A 110 15.30 37.21 3.54
CA LEU A 110 14.13 36.63 4.23
C LEU A 110 13.03 37.68 4.44
N ASP A 111 13.42 38.92 4.74
CA ASP A 111 12.48 40.05 4.90
C ASP A 111 11.84 40.40 3.54
N VAL A 112 12.60 40.32 2.45
CA VAL A 112 12.08 40.51 1.08
C VAL A 112 11.05 39.43 0.74
N ILE A 113 11.33 38.17 1.06
CA ILE A 113 10.38 37.07 0.81
C ILE A 113 9.10 37.25 1.63
N GLU A 114 9.22 37.74 2.84
CA GLU A 114 8.09 37.92 3.78
C GLU A 114 7.27 39.18 3.49
N GLU A 115 7.92 40.33 3.30
CA GLU A 115 7.24 41.61 3.22
C GLU A 115 6.99 42.09 1.79
N THR A 116 7.92 41.81 0.88
CA THR A 116 7.90 42.32 -0.50
C THR A 116 8.27 41.26 -1.54
N PRO A 117 7.56 40.11 -1.60
CA PRO A 117 7.93 38.98 -2.45
C PRO A 117 8.00 39.29 -3.94
N ASP A 118 7.28 40.32 -4.40
CA ASP A 118 7.33 40.77 -5.80
C ASP A 118 8.71 41.34 -6.20
N GLU A 119 9.54 41.74 -5.25
CA GLU A 119 10.92 42.15 -5.50
C GLU A 119 11.77 40.98 -6.07
N LEU A 120 11.37 39.73 -5.82
CA LEU A 120 12.03 38.54 -6.37
C LEU A 120 11.97 38.50 -7.91
N LEU A 121 11.02 39.18 -8.53
CA LEU A 121 10.95 39.32 -9.99
C LEU A 121 12.18 40.03 -10.58
N LYS A 122 12.94 40.77 -9.76
CA LYS A 122 14.18 41.41 -10.15
C LYS A 122 15.37 40.46 -10.23
N VAL A 123 15.17 39.17 -9.83
CA VAL A 123 16.21 38.13 -9.91
C VAL A 123 16.10 37.39 -11.25
N SER A 124 17.20 37.27 -11.96
CA SER A 124 17.23 36.63 -13.28
C SER A 124 16.75 35.16 -13.19
N GLY A 125 15.74 34.83 -13.98
CA GLY A 125 15.12 33.48 -14.07
C GLY A 125 14.02 33.23 -13.05
N ILE A 126 13.58 34.24 -12.31
CA ILE A 126 12.42 34.15 -11.43
C ILE A 126 11.25 34.89 -12.07
N GLY A 127 10.25 34.15 -12.53
CA GLY A 127 8.99 34.64 -13.07
C GLY A 127 7.87 34.67 -12.04
N LYS A 128 6.73 35.24 -12.42
CA LYS A 128 5.55 35.42 -11.55
C LYS A 128 5.07 34.13 -10.89
N VAL A 129 4.97 33.04 -11.65
CA VAL A 129 4.56 31.70 -11.16
C VAL A 129 5.50 31.18 -10.07
N ARG A 130 6.81 31.46 -10.20
CA ARG A 130 7.78 31.04 -9.18
C ARG A 130 7.69 31.91 -7.92
N VAL A 131 7.44 33.21 -8.07
CA VAL A 131 7.20 34.11 -6.93
C VAL A 131 5.98 33.67 -6.15
N ASP A 132 4.88 33.36 -6.82
CA ASP A 132 3.66 32.88 -6.16
C ASP A 132 3.91 31.57 -5.40
N ARG A 133 4.66 30.64 -6.00
CA ARG A 133 5.04 29.38 -5.38
C ARG A 133 5.92 29.59 -4.13
N ILE A 134 6.88 30.50 -4.19
CA ILE A 134 7.74 30.87 -3.06
C ILE A 134 6.90 31.48 -1.93
N LYS A 135 6.02 32.43 -2.25
CA LYS A 135 5.15 33.13 -1.30
C LYS A 135 4.25 32.14 -0.55
N THR A 136 3.58 31.25 -1.27
CA THR A 136 2.72 30.22 -0.66
C THR A 136 3.52 29.30 0.25
N SER A 137 4.66 28.81 -0.22
CA SER A 137 5.50 27.93 0.59
C SER A 137 6.08 28.60 1.83
N TRP A 138 6.41 29.89 1.77
CA TRP A 138 6.89 30.67 2.92
C TRP A 138 5.82 30.85 3.98
N GLN A 139 4.59 31.14 3.56
CA GLN A 139 3.44 31.27 4.47
C GLN A 139 3.13 29.93 5.16
N GLU A 140 3.14 28.82 4.41
CA GLU A 140 2.99 27.47 4.95
C GLU A 140 4.03 27.19 6.05
N GLN A 141 5.30 27.55 5.85
CA GLN A 141 6.37 27.34 6.83
C GLN A 141 6.15 28.14 8.13
N LYS A 142 5.63 29.35 8.02
CA LYS A 142 5.35 30.20 9.19
C LYS A 142 4.19 29.64 10.05
N GLU A 143 3.15 29.16 9.42
CA GLU A 143 2.01 28.52 10.10
C GLU A 143 2.40 27.18 10.74
N ILE A 144 3.20 26.37 10.04
CA ILE A 144 3.77 25.12 10.59
C ILE A 144 4.54 25.42 11.88
N LYS A 145 5.37 26.48 11.91
CA LYS A 145 6.15 26.85 13.10
C LYS A 145 5.26 27.15 14.30
N ASN A 146 4.15 27.88 14.12
CA ASN A 146 3.20 28.18 15.19
C ASN A 146 2.52 26.91 15.73
N ILE A 147 2.16 25.99 14.84
CA ILE A 147 1.58 24.69 15.21
C ILE A 147 2.62 23.83 15.94
N MET A 148 3.87 23.82 15.45
CA MET A 148 4.97 23.13 16.13
C MET A 148 5.16 23.60 17.56
N LEU A 149 5.19 24.91 17.79
CA LEU A 149 5.34 25.49 19.14
C LEU A 149 4.17 25.08 20.04
N PHE A 150 2.94 25.12 19.53
CA PHE A 150 1.76 24.67 20.29
C PHE A 150 1.86 23.18 20.64
N LEU A 151 2.17 22.33 19.68
CA LEU A 151 2.25 20.88 19.89
C LEU A 151 3.45 20.49 20.75
N GLN A 152 4.60 21.14 20.59
CA GLN A 152 5.78 20.93 21.43
C GLN A 152 5.52 21.29 22.89
N SER A 153 4.71 22.31 23.17
CA SER A 153 4.29 22.63 24.55
C SER A 153 3.47 21.49 25.18
N HIS A 154 2.93 20.58 24.36
CA HIS A 154 2.21 19.38 24.75
C HIS A 154 3.04 18.09 24.48
N GLU A 155 4.36 18.20 24.32
CA GLU A 155 5.32 17.10 24.09
C GLU A 155 5.03 16.24 22.83
N VAL A 156 4.43 16.83 21.79
CA VAL A 156 4.17 16.19 20.50
C VAL A 156 5.37 16.40 19.58
N SER A 157 5.74 15.36 18.83
CA SER A 157 6.88 15.44 17.91
C SER A 157 6.62 16.39 16.74
N THR A 158 7.68 17.01 16.25
CA THR A 158 7.69 17.93 15.11
C THR A 158 7.17 17.31 13.81
N SER A 159 7.45 16.03 13.62
CA SER A 159 6.98 15.27 12.43
C SER A 159 5.43 15.20 12.36
N HIS A 160 4.78 15.06 13.48
CA HIS A 160 3.32 15.08 13.55
C HIS A 160 2.74 16.47 13.26
N ALA A 161 3.42 17.55 13.71
CA ALA A 161 2.97 18.92 13.47
C ALA A 161 2.88 19.26 11.97
N THR A 162 3.87 18.83 11.19
CA THR A 162 3.85 19.02 9.73
C THR A 162 2.69 18.30 9.06
N LYS A 163 2.38 17.05 9.50
CA LYS A 163 1.24 16.30 8.99
C LYS A 163 -0.09 16.96 9.35
N ILE A 164 -0.23 17.42 10.60
CA ILE A 164 -1.41 18.12 11.11
C ILE A 164 -1.69 19.36 10.27
N PHE A 165 -0.64 20.17 10.01
CA PHE A 165 -0.79 21.34 9.17
C PHE A 165 -1.17 21.02 7.73
N LYS A 166 -0.54 20.01 7.11
CA LYS A 166 -0.89 19.59 5.74
C LYS A 166 -2.35 19.17 5.60
N THR A 167 -2.95 18.63 6.67
CA THR A 167 -4.33 18.13 6.66
C THR A 167 -5.35 19.23 6.96
N TYR A 168 -5.06 20.09 7.95
CA TYR A 168 -6.03 21.05 8.48
C TYR A 168 -5.68 22.52 8.22
N GLY A 169 -4.50 22.80 7.70
CA GLY A 169 -4.05 24.17 7.44
C GLY A 169 -4.05 25.03 8.70
N SER A 170 -4.55 26.26 8.59
CA SER A 170 -4.66 27.24 9.68
C SER A 170 -5.61 26.83 10.83
N GLU A 171 -6.53 25.89 10.56
CA GLU A 171 -7.49 25.41 11.58
C GLU A 171 -6.91 24.34 12.51
N SER A 172 -5.68 23.89 12.28
CA SER A 172 -5.03 22.79 13.01
C SER A 172 -5.11 22.91 14.53
N ILE A 173 -4.81 24.10 15.08
CA ILE A 173 -4.83 24.33 16.53
C ILE A 173 -6.26 24.27 17.08
N ALA A 174 -7.23 24.81 16.37
CA ALA A 174 -8.63 24.80 16.77
C ALA A 174 -9.18 23.38 16.82
N ILE A 175 -8.93 22.60 15.75
CA ILE A 175 -9.37 21.21 15.64
C ILE A 175 -8.73 20.33 16.72
N VAL A 176 -7.41 20.48 16.97
CA VAL A 176 -6.71 19.68 17.99
C VAL A 176 -7.21 20.03 19.40
N LYS A 177 -7.56 21.30 19.67
CA LYS A 177 -8.14 21.71 20.95
C LYS A 177 -9.56 21.21 21.14
N GLU A 178 -10.36 21.19 20.09
CA GLU A 178 -11.75 20.72 20.12
C GLU A 178 -11.82 19.20 20.29
N ASN A 179 -11.10 18.45 19.43
CA ASN A 179 -11.07 17.00 19.49
C ASN A 179 -9.73 16.44 18.97
N PRO A 180 -8.74 16.19 19.83
CA PRO A 180 -7.44 15.67 19.42
C PRO A 180 -7.48 14.27 18.81
N TYR A 181 -8.56 13.51 19.03
CA TYR A 181 -8.69 12.16 18.45
C TYR A 181 -8.94 12.19 16.94
N ARG A 182 -9.43 13.29 16.38
CA ARG A 182 -9.50 13.48 14.94
C ARG A 182 -8.13 13.32 14.24
N LEU A 183 -7.06 13.57 14.95
CA LEU A 183 -5.70 13.34 14.42
C LEU A 183 -5.46 11.87 14.03
N ALA A 184 -6.07 10.94 14.79
CA ALA A 184 -5.94 9.51 14.50
C ALA A 184 -6.85 9.04 13.35
N ASP A 185 -7.99 9.72 13.18
CA ASP A 185 -8.97 9.40 12.14
C ASP A 185 -8.56 9.99 10.78
N ASP A 186 -8.07 11.24 10.76
CA ASP A 186 -7.87 12.01 9.55
C ASP A 186 -6.41 11.99 9.03
N ILE A 187 -5.41 11.64 9.88
CA ILE A 187 -3.99 11.76 9.52
C ILE A 187 -3.27 10.43 9.53
N TRP A 188 -2.91 9.95 8.35
CA TRP A 188 -2.14 8.72 8.22
C TRP A 188 -0.80 8.79 8.98
N GLY A 189 -0.58 7.78 9.85
CA GLY A 189 0.62 7.65 10.67
C GLY A 189 0.57 8.39 12.01
N ILE A 190 -0.56 9.04 12.36
CA ILE A 190 -0.88 9.41 13.74
C ILE A 190 -1.89 8.38 14.24
N GLY A 191 -1.44 7.46 15.10
CA GLY A 191 -2.33 6.45 15.67
C GLY A 191 -3.05 6.97 16.93
N PHE A 192 -4.07 6.22 17.37
CA PHE A 192 -4.84 6.52 18.58
C PHE A 192 -3.95 6.82 19.81
N LYS A 193 -2.91 6.02 20.05
CA LYS A 193 -2.00 6.20 21.20
C LYS A 193 -1.33 7.59 21.21
N THR A 194 -0.95 8.10 20.04
CA THR A 194 -0.37 9.43 19.91
C THR A 194 -1.42 10.51 20.16
N ALA A 195 -2.60 10.37 19.57
CA ALA A 195 -3.72 11.29 19.78
C ALA A 195 -4.17 11.29 21.25
N ASP A 196 -4.25 10.12 21.88
CA ASP A 196 -4.58 9.95 23.30
C ASP A 196 -3.55 10.59 24.23
N SER A 197 -2.25 10.44 23.92
CA SER A 197 -1.18 11.14 24.64
C SER A 197 -1.33 12.65 24.57
N ILE A 198 -1.65 13.20 23.41
CA ILE A 198 -1.91 14.63 23.21
C ILE A 198 -3.14 15.06 24.03
N ALA A 199 -4.24 14.31 23.94
CA ALA A 199 -5.48 14.57 24.65
C ALA A 199 -5.29 14.60 26.18
N GLN A 200 -4.57 13.62 26.74
CA GLN A 200 -4.26 13.57 28.18
C GLN A 200 -3.43 14.77 28.65
N LYS A 201 -2.44 15.19 27.85
CA LYS A 201 -1.62 16.37 28.15
C LYS A 201 -2.39 17.68 28.04
N MET A 202 -3.46 17.69 27.25
CA MET A 202 -4.43 18.80 27.19
C MET A 202 -5.47 18.76 28.31
N GLY A 203 -5.41 17.76 29.22
CA GLY A 203 -6.30 17.64 30.38
C GLY A 203 -7.62 16.95 30.09
N ILE A 204 -7.71 16.11 29.05
CA ILE A 204 -8.89 15.29 28.79
C ILE A 204 -8.85 14.05 29.70
N ASP A 205 -9.89 13.85 30.50
CA ASP A 205 -9.99 12.74 31.44
C ASP A 205 -10.13 11.38 30.74
N LYS A 206 -9.59 10.33 31.40
CA LYS A 206 -9.59 8.96 30.89
C LYS A 206 -10.99 8.38 30.61
N GLY A 207 -11.97 8.72 31.42
CA GLY A 207 -13.37 8.26 31.30
C GLY A 207 -14.27 9.11 30.41
N LYS A 208 -13.75 10.16 29.77
CA LYS A 208 -14.57 11.01 28.89
C LYS A 208 -15.12 10.24 27.69
N PHE A 209 -16.41 10.41 27.40
CA PHE A 209 -17.12 9.78 26.29
C PHE A 209 -16.36 9.90 24.95
N VAL A 210 -15.79 11.08 24.65
CA VAL A 210 -15.02 11.30 23.39
C VAL A 210 -13.81 10.38 23.31
N ARG A 211 -13.11 10.13 24.42
CA ARG A 211 -11.97 9.21 24.48
C ARG A 211 -12.40 7.78 24.26
N LEU A 212 -13.42 7.33 25.00
CA LEU A 212 -13.92 5.96 24.92
C LEU A 212 -14.48 5.65 23.52
N ARG A 213 -15.26 6.58 22.96
CA ARG A 213 -15.77 6.52 21.59
C ARG A 213 -14.63 6.38 20.56
N SER A 214 -13.62 7.22 20.65
CA SER A 214 -12.47 7.16 19.71
C SER A 214 -11.65 5.88 19.88
N GLY A 215 -11.51 5.38 21.10
CA GLY A 215 -10.84 4.10 21.37
C GLY A 215 -11.62 2.90 20.81
N ILE A 216 -12.92 2.90 20.88
CA ILE A 216 -13.79 1.90 20.25
C ILE A 216 -13.65 1.95 18.73
N PHE A 217 -13.72 3.14 18.11
CA PHE A 217 -13.47 3.31 16.68
C PHE A 217 -12.10 2.82 16.26
N TYR A 218 -11.06 3.18 17.01
CA TYR A 218 -9.71 2.71 16.73
C TYR A 218 -9.61 1.19 16.79
N THR A 219 -10.25 0.55 17.77
CA THR A 219 -10.28 -0.91 17.90
C THR A 219 -10.96 -1.55 16.70
N LEU A 220 -12.11 -1.03 16.27
CA LEU A 220 -12.80 -1.50 15.07
C LEU A 220 -12.00 -1.29 13.79
N ASN A 221 -11.34 -0.12 13.64
CA ASN A 221 -10.45 0.13 12.50
C ASN A 221 -9.26 -0.82 12.47
N LYS A 222 -8.66 -1.14 13.63
CA LYS A 222 -7.57 -2.14 13.71
C LYS A 222 -8.03 -3.54 13.34
N LEU A 223 -9.27 -3.89 13.67
CA LEU A 223 -9.86 -5.15 13.21
C LEU A 223 -10.10 -5.15 11.70
N ALA A 224 -10.56 -4.02 11.15
CA ALA A 224 -10.73 -3.87 9.70
C ALA A 224 -9.40 -3.91 8.94
N GLU A 225 -8.32 -3.31 9.47
CA GLU A 225 -6.95 -3.46 8.94
C GLU A 225 -6.47 -4.93 8.94
N ALA A 226 -6.94 -5.73 9.91
CA ALA A 226 -6.69 -7.18 9.94
C ALA A 226 -7.61 -7.98 9.00
N GLY A 227 -8.50 -7.31 8.27
CA GLY A 227 -9.38 -7.91 7.27
C GLY A 227 -10.77 -8.27 7.77
N HIS A 228 -11.10 -8.01 9.04
CA HIS A 228 -12.44 -8.28 9.60
C HIS A 228 -13.43 -7.19 9.20
N CYS A 229 -14.67 -7.55 8.87
CA CYS A 229 -15.75 -6.59 8.62
C CYS A 229 -16.49 -6.21 9.91
N TYR A 230 -16.58 -7.12 10.86
CA TYR A 230 -17.21 -6.91 12.15
C TYR A 230 -16.48 -7.65 13.28
N THR A 231 -16.92 -7.45 14.50
CA THR A 231 -16.49 -8.20 15.68
C THR A 231 -17.68 -8.43 16.61
N THR A 232 -17.55 -9.36 17.55
CA THR A 232 -18.57 -9.52 18.58
C THR A 232 -18.42 -8.44 19.65
N ARG A 233 -19.54 -8.08 20.33
CA ARG A 233 -19.55 -7.12 21.44
C ARG A 233 -18.47 -7.47 22.47
N GLU A 234 -18.42 -8.71 22.91
CA GLU A 234 -17.48 -9.21 23.92
C GLU A 234 -16.00 -9.03 23.49
N GLN A 235 -15.68 -9.34 22.22
CA GLN A 235 -14.32 -9.16 21.71
C GLN A 235 -13.96 -7.68 21.59
N LEU A 236 -14.93 -6.83 21.23
CA LEU A 236 -14.71 -5.39 21.10
C LEU A 236 -14.43 -4.75 22.46
N THR A 237 -15.30 -5.01 23.46
CA THR A 237 -15.15 -4.45 24.81
C THR A 237 -13.90 -4.96 25.50
N GLY A 238 -13.56 -6.25 25.35
CA GLY A 238 -12.32 -6.82 25.87
C GLY A 238 -11.06 -6.13 25.32
N ARG A 239 -10.97 -5.95 24.00
CA ARG A 239 -9.82 -5.27 23.37
C ARG A 239 -9.78 -3.77 23.68
N ALA A 240 -10.93 -3.10 23.72
CA ALA A 240 -11.01 -1.69 24.04
C ALA A 240 -10.63 -1.43 25.51
N LYS A 241 -11.00 -2.33 26.44
CA LYS A 241 -10.61 -2.29 27.86
C LYS A 241 -9.08 -2.32 28.01
N GLU A 242 -8.41 -3.25 27.31
CA GLU A 242 -6.94 -3.34 27.31
C GLU A 242 -6.27 -2.08 26.74
N LEU A 243 -6.83 -1.53 25.64
CA LEU A 243 -6.30 -0.34 24.98
C LEU A 243 -6.44 0.91 25.83
N LEU A 244 -7.61 1.10 26.46
CA LEU A 244 -8.01 2.32 27.13
C LEU A 244 -7.69 2.33 28.62
N GLU A 245 -7.38 1.17 29.20
CA GLU A 245 -7.14 0.99 30.64
C GLU A 245 -8.31 1.52 31.50
N VAL A 246 -9.55 1.14 31.13
CA VAL A 246 -10.79 1.55 31.80
C VAL A 246 -11.62 0.32 32.20
N GLU A 247 -12.62 0.52 33.05
CA GLU A 247 -13.52 -0.56 33.43
C GLU A 247 -14.58 -0.84 32.37
N GLU A 248 -15.02 -2.10 32.27
CA GLU A 248 -15.95 -2.58 31.26
C GLU A 248 -17.32 -1.87 31.26
N PRO A 249 -17.93 -1.53 32.41
CA PRO A 249 -19.23 -0.83 32.43
C PRO A 249 -19.23 0.53 31.71
N GLU A 250 -18.11 1.28 31.75
CA GLU A 250 -17.99 2.57 31.05
C GLU A 250 -17.98 2.37 29.54
N LEU A 251 -17.32 1.32 29.07
CA LEU A 251 -17.27 0.96 27.65
C LEU A 251 -18.64 0.49 27.14
N GLU A 252 -19.35 -0.32 27.92
CA GLU A 252 -20.68 -0.81 27.55
C GLU A 252 -21.69 0.34 27.41
N ILE A 253 -21.70 1.29 28.34
CA ILE A 253 -22.53 2.49 28.24
C ILE A 253 -22.17 3.31 26.99
N THR A 254 -20.89 3.48 26.74
CA THR A 254 -20.43 4.21 25.55
C THR A 254 -20.82 3.51 24.26
N LEU A 255 -20.66 2.19 24.21
CA LEU A 255 -21.01 1.39 23.05
C LEU A 255 -22.52 1.41 22.76
N ASP A 256 -23.35 1.32 23.79
CA ASP A 256 -24.82 1.42 23.65
C ASP A 256 -25.23 2.81 23.10
N GLU A 257 -24.58 3.88 23.56
CA GLU A 257 -24.81 5.21 23.02
C GLU A 257 -24.37 5.31 21.56
N MET A 258 -23.22 4.73 21.19
CA MET A 258 -22.73 4.70 19.80
C MET A 258 -23.68 3.89 18.89
N ILE A 259 -24.30 2.83 19.39
CA ILE A 259 -25.32 2.07 18.65
C ILE A 259 -26.58 2.93 18.48
N ARG A 260 -27.03 3.63 19.54
CA ARG A 260 -28.20 4.50 19.50
C ARG A 260 -28.02 5.67 18.52
N THR A 261 -26.81 6.22 18.40
CA THR A 261 -26.48 7.33 17.47
C THR A 261 -26.15 6.83 16.07
N ASN A 262 -26.14 5.53 15.81
CA ASN A 262 -25.66 4.90 14.57
C ASN A 262 -24.20 5.20 14.23
N ASP A 263 -23.38 5.52 15.22
CA ASP A 263 -21.92 5.61 15.06
C ASP A 263 -21.32 4.24 14.74
N VAL A 264 -21.92 3.19 15.29
CA VAL A 264 -21.68 1.78 14.94
C VAL A 264 -22.99 1.08 14.68
N ILE A 265 -22.97 0.05 13.84
CA ILE A 265 -24.17 -0.74 13.52
C ILE A 265 -24.12 -2.05 14.29
N ARG A 266 -25.25 -2.37 14.92
CA ARG A 266 -25.47 -3.66 15.55
C ARG A 266 -26.31 -4.55 14.64
N ASP A 267 -25.87 -5.80 14.46
CA ASP A 267 -26.61 -6.86 13.77
C ASP A 267 -26.41 -8.20 14.48
N GLU A 268 -27.11 -9.22 14.06
CA GLU A 268 -26.96 -10.60 14.57
C GLU A 268 -26.22 -11.45 13.55
N ALA A 269 -25.10 -12.05 13.97
CA ALA A 269 -24.32 -12.98 13.18
C ALA A 269 -24.00 -14.23 14.01
N GLU A 270 -24.34 -15.41 13.48
CA GLU A 270 -24.09 -16.71 14.16
C GLU A 270 -24.58 -16.74 15.62
N ASP A 271 -25.80 -16.26 15.88
CA ASP A 271 -26.41 -16.14 17.21
C ASP A 271 -25.62 -15.26 18.21
N ARG A 272 -24.77 -14.36 17.70
CA ARG A 272 -24.01 -13.40 18.50
C ARG A 272 -24.27 -11.98 18.03
N GLU A 273 -24.11 -11.03 18.94
CA GLU A 273 -24.22 -9.63 18.63
C GLU A 273 -22.96 -9.17 17.86
N ALA A 274 -23.16 -8.78 16.62
CA ALA A 274 -22.14 -8.30 15.70
C ALA A 274 -22.11 -6.77 15.70
N ILE A 275 -20.94 -6.18 15.91
CA ILE A 275 -20.71 -4.74 15.88
C ILE A 275 -19.86 -4.37 14.69
N TYR A 276 -20.38 -3.44 13.89
CA TYR A 276 -19.76 -2.96 12.65
C TYR A 276 -19.46 -1.48 12.68
N LEU A 277 -18.42 -1.09 11.95
CA LEU A 277 -18.37 0.25 11.40
C LEU A 277 -19.38 0.37 10.25
N PRO A 278 -20.16 1.47 10.15
CA PRO A 278 -21.22 1.61 9.16
C PRO A 278 -20.80 1.32 7.71
N PRO A 279 -19.63 1.77 7.21
CA PRO A 279 -19.21 1.49 5.84
C PRO A 279 -19.12 -0.01 5.53
N TYR A 280 -18.64 -0.83 6.47
CA TYR A 280 -18.50 -2.27 6.24
C TYR A 280 -19.84 -3.00 6.29
N TYR A 281 -20.75 -2.62 7.21
CA TYR A 281 -22.09 -3.17 7.25
C TYR A 281 -22.86 -2.91 5.95
N PHE A 282 -22.89 -1.65 5.51
CA PHE A 282 -23.58 -1.29 4.28
C PHE A 282 -22.91 -1.89 3.04
N SER A 283 -21.61 -2.10 3.06
CA SER A 283 -20.92 -2.75 1.96
C SER A 283 -21.22 -4.24 1.89
N GLU A 284 -21.20 -5.00 3.01
CA GLU A 284 -21.53 -6.42 3.00
C GLU A 284 -22.99 -6.67 2.64
N SER A 285 -23.92 -6.03 3.34
CA SER A 285 -25.36 -6.17 3.08
C SER A 285 -25.73 -5.68 1.69
N GLY A 286 -25.11 -4.57 1.24
CA GLY A 286 -25.33 -4.01 -0.08
C GLY A 286 -24.76 -4.87 -1.21
N CYS A 287 -23.60 -5.51 -1.03
CA CYS A 287 -23.06 -6.48 -1.97
C CYS A 287 -23.98 -7.66 -2.14
N ALA A 288 -24.44 -8.26 -1.03
CA ALA A 288 -25.35 -9.40 -1.06
C ALA A 288 -26.66 -9.05 -1.78
N LYS A 289 -27.31 -7.94 -1.40
CA LYS A 289 -28.55 -7.46 -2.05
C LYS A 289 -28.40 -7.27 -3.56
N ARG A 290 -27.29 -6.66 -4.01
CA ARG A 290 -27.04 -6.42 -5.43
C ARG A 290 -26.72 -7.70 -6.20
N LEU A 291 -25.97 -8.61 -5.63
CA LEU A 291 -25.70 -9.91 -6.24
C LEU A 291 -26.99 -10.71 -6.42
N LEU A 292 -27.82 -10.78 -5.38
CA LEU A 292 -29.13 -11.46 -5.45
C LEU A 292 -30.04 -10.82 -6.51
N ARG A 293 -30.08 -9.49 -6.55
CA ARG A 293 -30.85 -8.76 -7.57
C ARG A 293 -30.33 -9.03 -8.99
N LEU A 294 -29.02 -9.07 -9.16
CA LEU A 294 -28.40 -9.37 -10.46
C LEU A 294 -28.74 -10.80 -10.91
N MET A 295 -28.68 -11.78 -9.98
CA MET A 295 -29.04 -13.18 -10.27
C MET A 295 -30.54 -13.37 -10.55
N SER A 296 -31.41 -12.64 -9.85
CA SER A 296 -32.88 -12.75 -10.03
C SER A 296 -33.35 -12.28 -11.40
N CYS A 297 -32.60 -11.41 -12.06
CA CYS A 297 -32.96 -10.87 -13.39
C CYS A 297 -32.89 -11.91 -14.52
N GLY A 298 -32.47 -13.13 -14.26
CA GLY A 298 -32.38 -14.22 -15.22
C GLY A 298 -31.64 -13.85 -16.52
N LYS A 299 -30.81 -14.70 -17.03
CA LYS A 299 -30.28 -14.53 -18.39
C LYS A 299 -31.39 -14.93 -19.35
N LYS A 300 -31.75 -14.08 -20.34
CA LYS A 300 -32.60 -14.53 -21.45
C LYS A 300 -31.91 -15.80 -22.01
N LYS A 301 -32.57 -16.94 -21.95
CA LYS A 301 -32.12 -18.13 -22.70
C LYS A 301 -32.09 -17.68 -24.15
N SER A 302 -30.91 -17.43 -24.68
CA SER A 302 -30.74 -17.32 -26.13
C SER A 302 -30.99 -18.72 -26.66
N GLU A 303 -31.92 -18.86 -27.58
CA GLU A 303 -32.11 -20.10 -28.34
C GLU A 303 -30.82 -20.53 -29.04
N ASP A 304 -29.86 -19.61 -29.14
CA ASP A 304 -28.56 -19.72 -29.78
C ASP A 304 -27.44 -20.19 -28.84
N THR A 305 -27.68 -20.54 -27.58
CA THR A 305 -26.57 -20.90 -26.63
C THR A 305 -25.78 -22.11 -27.12
N GLU A 306 -26.48 -23.14 -27.65
CA GLU A 306 -25.83 -24.32 -28.22
C GLU A 306 -25.05 -23.96 -29.50
N GLU A 307 -25.62 -23.16 -30.39
CA GLU A 307 -24.98 -22.67 -31.60
C GLU A 307 -23.73 -21.82 -31.28
N ILE A 308 -23.79 -20.96 -30.27
CA ILE A 308 -22.63 -20.18 -29.80
C ILE A 308 -21.51 -21.11 -29.33
N LEU A 309 -21.84 -22.13 -28.55
CA LEU A 309 -20.86 -23.11 -28.04
C LEU A 309 -20.25 -23.96 -29.18
N GLU A 310 -21.06 -24.35 -30.17
CA GLU A 310 -20.57 -25.05 -31.38
C GLU A 310 -19.60 -24.17 -32.18
N LYS A 311 -19.92 -22.90 -32.36
CA LYS A 311 -19.04 -21.91 -33.03
C LYS A 311 -17.72 -21.72 -32.27
N VAL A 312 -17.76 -21.66 -30.96
CA VAL A 312 -16.55 -21.59 -30.12
C VAL A 312 -15.71 -22.84 -30.27
N ALA A 313 -16.33 -24.03 -30.26
CA ALA A 313 -15.65 -25.29 -30.44
C ALA A 313 -15.01 -25.40 -31.83
N ALA A 314 -15.68 -24.91 -32.87
CA ALA A 314 -15.21 -24.95 -34.26
C ALA A 314 -14.12 -23.91 -34.56
N SER A 315 -14.15 -22.75 -33.91
CA SER A 315 -13.21 -21.63 -34.14
C SER A 315 -11.97 -21.67 -33.24
N SER A 316 -11.98 -22.46 -32.17
CA SER A 316 -10.88 -22.53 -31.22
C SER A 316 -9.78 -23.45 -31.68
N GLU A 317 -8.54 -22.97 -31.76
CA GLU A 317 -7.34 -23.78 -31.91
C GLU A 317 -6.98 -24.53 -30.59
N ILE A 318 -7.66 -24.20 -29.50
CA ILE A 318 -7.43 -24.72 -28.15
C ILE A 318 -8.44 -25.82 -27.87
N THR A 319 -7.95 -26.98 -27.44
CA THR A 319 -8.79 -28.07 -26.92
C THR A 319 -9.03 -27.85 -25.44
N TYR A 320 -10.25 -27.50 -25.08
CA TYR A 320 -10.67 -27.37 -23.67
C TYR A 320 -10.92 -28.75 -23.07
N ASP A 321 -10.52 -28.93 -21.81
CA ASP A 321 -10.94 -30.11 -21.05
C ASP A 321 -12.42 -29.98 -20.59
N GLU A 322 -12.94 -31.07 -20.00
CA GLU A 322 -14.32 -31.12 -19.58
C GLU A 322 -14.71 -30.00 -18.58
N ILE A 323 -13.84 -29.71 -17.61
CA ILE A 323 -14.09 -28.67 -16.59
C ILE A 323 -13.98 -27.26 -17.19
N GLN A 324 -13.00 -27.03 -18.05
CA GLN A 324 -12.88 -25.78 -18.78
C GLN A 324 -14.08 -25.52 -19.67
N TRP A 325 -14.53 -26.55 -20.38
CA TRP A 325 -15.73 -26.44 -21.22
C TRP A 325 -17.00 -26.20 -20.38
N GLN A 326 -17.12 -26.85 -19.22
CA GLN A 326 -18.16 -26.57 -18.26
C GLN A 326 -18.14 -25.08 -17.84
N ALA A 327 -16.97 -24.50 -17.61
CA ALA A 327 -16.86 -23.07 -17.25
C ALA A 327 -17.39 -22.17 -18.37
N VAL A 328 -17.04 -22.43 -19.63
CA VAL A 328 -17.56 -21.68 -20.78
C VAL A 328 -19.09 -21.80 -20.86
N LYS A 329 -19.63 -23.01 -20.72
CA LYS A 329 -21.08 -23.23 -20.70
C LYS A 329 -21.77 -22.48 -19.56
N THR A 330 -21.19 -22.55 -18.36
CA THR A 330 -21.74 -21.86 -17.17
C THR A 330 -21.72 -20.35 -17.35
N ALA A 331 -20.65 -19.78 -17.94
CA ALA A 331 -20.54 -18.36 -18.19
C ALA A 331 -21.65 -17.83 -19.11
N VAL A 332 -21.95 -18.55 -20.20
CA VAL A 332 -23.00 -18.10 -21.13
C VAL A 332 -24.43 -18.37 -20.62
N SER A 333 -24.61 -19.30 -19.67
CA SER A 333 -25.93 -19.63 -19.13
C SER A 333 -26.27 -18.92 -17.81
N SER A 334 -25.27 -18.42 -17.07
CA SER A 334 -25.45 -17.79 -15.77
C SER A 334 -25.26 -16.30 -15.81
N LYS A 335 -25.96 -15.56 -14.94
CA LYS A 335 -25.86 -14.11 -14.82
C LYS A 335 -24.61 -13.69 -14.04
N VAL A 336 -24.30 -14.43 -13.00
CA VAL A 336 -23.08 -14.32 -12.18
C VAL A 336 -22.44 -15.70 -12.10
N MET A 337 -21.12 -15.75 -12.26
CA MET A 337 -20.37 -17.00 -12.01
C MET A 337 -18.99 -16.70 -11.42
N VAL A 338 -18.45 -17.68 -10.72
CA VAL A 338 -17.06 -17.69 -10.24
C VAL A 338 -16.26 -18.76 -10.98
N LEU A 339 -15.11 -18.38 -11.51
CA LEU A 339 -14.06 -19.27 -12.04
C LEU A 339 -12.86 -19.22 -11.10
N THR A 340 -12.53 -20.32 -10.44
CA THR A 340 -11.38 -20.38 -9.53
C THR A 340 -10.48 -21.57 -9.85
N GLY A 341 -9.19 -21.46 -9.49
CA GLY A 341 -8.21 -22.53 -9.66
C GLY A 341 -6.80 -22.04 -9.38
N GLY A 342 -5.91 -22.97 -9.04
CA GLY A 342 -4.50 -22.69 -8.77
C GLY A 342 -3.65 -22.44 -10.03
N PRO A 343 -2.33 -22.32 -9.86
CA PRO A 343 -1.41 -22.15 -10.97
C PRO A 343 -1.39 -23.41 -11.88
N GLY A 344 -1.24 -23.21 -13.17
CA GLY A 344 -1.16 -24.29 -14.16
C GLY A 344 -2.47 -25.03 -14.45
N THR A 345 -3.62 -24.54 -13.91
CA THR A 345 -4.94 -25.15 -14.16
C THR A 345 -5.68 -24.56 -15.37
N GLY A 346 -5.08 -23.59 -16.06
CA GLY A 346 -5.62 -23.02 -17.29
C GLY A 346 -6.69 -21.94 -17.10
N LYS A 347 -6.66 -21.18 -16.02
CA LYS A 347 -7.58 -20.03 -15.81
C LYS A 347 -7.60 -19.10 -17.01
N THR A 348 -6.43 -18.62 -17.46
CA THR A 348 -6.31 -17.71 -18.60
C THR A 348 -6.90 -18.31 -19.88
N THR A 349 -6.59 -19.56 -20.15
CA THR A 349 -7.14 -20.29 -21.31
C THR A 349 -8.66 -20.38 -21.26
N THR A 350 -9.22 -20.69 -20.09
CA THR A 350 -10.67 -20.77 -19.88
C THR A 350 -11.31 -19.39 -20.03
N THR A 351 -10.67 -18.33 -19.50
CA THR A 351 -11.15 -16.95 -19.66
C THR A 351 -11.18 -16.53 -21.13
N LEU A 352 -10.18 -16.93 -21.94
CA LEU A 352 -10.20 -16.70 -23.38
C LEU A 352 -11.37 -17.42 -24.06
N GLY A 353 -11.70 -18.65 -23.64
CA GLY A 353 -12.88 -19.38 -24.10
C GLY A 353 -14.19 -18.67 -23.76
N ILE A 354 -14.30 -18.13 -22.55
CA ILE A 354 -15.46 -17.33 -22.12
C ILE A 354 -15.57 -16.05 -22.95
N ILE A 355 -14.46 -15.34 -23.18
CA ILE A 355 -14.41 -14.14 -24.03
C ILE A 355 -14.84 -14.47 -25.46
N SER A 356 -14.34 -15.59 -26.00
CA SER A 356 -14.72 -16.05 -27.34
C SER A 356 -16.23 -16.30 -27.45
N ALA A 357 -16.81 -16.95 -26.44
CA ALA A 357 -18.25 -17.21 -26.40
C ALA A 357 -19.09 -15.93 -26.39
N TYR A 358 -18.72 -14.95 -25.60
CA TYR A 358 -19.40 -13.65 -25.56
C TYR A 358 -19.20 -12.83 -26.86
N LYS A 359 -18.02 -12.93 -27.51
CA LYS A 359 -17.78 -12.33 -28.81
C LYS A 359 -18.68 -12.94 -29.89
N GLN A 360 -18.81 -14.29 -29.91
CA GLN A 360 -19.70 -14.99 -30.83
C GLN A 360 -21.19 -14.63 -30.61
N ALA A 361 -21.53 -14.30 -29.36
CA ALA A 361 -22.87 -13.79 -29.01
C ALA A 361 -23.08 -12.31 -29.36
N GLY A 362 -22.08 -11.61 -29.91
CA GLY A 362 -22.15 -10.19 -30.26
C GLY A 362 -22.18 -9.26 -29.04
N CYS A 363 -21.76 -9.74 -27.85
CA CYS A 363 -21.79 -8.98 -26.62
C CYS A 363 -20.60 -8.01 -26.49
N GLN A 364 -20.86 -6.85 -25.89
CA GLN A 364 -19.86 -5.89 -25.49
C GLN A 364 -19.22 -6.33 -24.18
N ILE A 365 -17.93 -6.63 -24.21
CA ILE A 365 -17.16 -7.18 -23.09
C ILE A 365 -16.33 -6.09 -22.43
N ILE A 366 -16.42 -6.00 -21.10
CA ILE A 366 -15.54 -5.16 -20.27
C ILE A 366 -14.60 -6.08 -19.49
N LEU A 367 -13.31 -5.75 -19.52
CA LEU A 367 -12.28 -6.45 -18.77
C LEU A 367 -11.72 -5.54 -17.68
N ALA A 368 -11.63 -6.05 -16.44
CA ALA A 368 -11.01 -5.29 -15.37
C ALA A 368 -10.28 -6.17 -14.34
N ALA A 369 -9.39 -5.53 -13.58
CA ALA A 369 -8.64 -6.17 -12.50
C ALA A 369 -8.40 -5.17 -11.36
N PRO A 370 -8.08 -5.61 -10.14
CA PRO A 370 -7.86 -4.71 -9.01
C PRO A 370 -6.57 -3.87 -9.11
N THR A 371 -5.56 -4.33 -9.83
CA THR A 371 -4.26 -3.65 -9.96
C THR A 371 -3.89 -3.38 -11.42
N GLY A 372 -3.05 -2.35 -11.65
CA GLY A 372 -2.57 -1.98 -12.99
C GLY A 372 -1.85 -3.13 -13.69
N ARG A 373 -0.99 -3.86 -12.97
CA ARG A 373 -0.27 -5.01 -13.51
C ARG A 373 -1.15 -6.18 -13.90
N ALA A 374 -2.17 -6.48 -13.08
CA ALA A 374 -3.13 -7.52 -13.43
C ALA A 374 -3.96 -7.12 -14.67
N ALA A 375 -4.39 -5.86 -14.75
CA ALA A 375 -5.09 -5.33 -15.92
C ALA A 375 -4.22 -5.39 -17.19
N LYS A 376 -2.94 -5.02 -17.09
CA LYS A 376 -1.99 -5.11 -18.21
C LYS A 376 -1.82 -6.54 -18.69
N ARG A 377 -1.56 -7.49 -17.77
CA ARG A 377 -1.46 -8.93 -18.12
C ARG A 377 -2.73 -9.44 -18.79
N MET A 378 -3.88 -9.03 -18.29
CA MET A 378 -5.16 -9.38 -18.88
C MET A 378 -5.30 -8.82 -20.31
N SER A 379 -4.86 -7.58 -20.54
CA SER A 379 -4.84 -6.97 -21.88
C SER A 379 -3.90 -7.72 -22.83
N GLU A 380 -2.68 -8.04 -22.39
CA GLU A 380 -1.70 -8.80 -23.19
C GLU A 380 -2.20 -10.20 -23.53
N ALA A 381 -2.80 -10.91 -22.57
CA ALA A 381 -3.30 -12.26 -22.77
C ALA A 381 -4.54 -12.32 -23.68
N THR A 382 -5.40 -11.29 -23.64
CA THR A 382 -6.69 -11.28 -24.36
C THR A 382 -6.67 -10.50 -25.66
N GLY A 383 -5.66 -9.64 -25.87
CA GLY A 383 -5.61 -8.68 -26.96
C GLY A 383 -6.70 -7.59 -26.89
N MET A 384 -7.34 -7.41 -25.72
CA MET A 384 -8.38 -6.43 -25.46
C MET A 384 -7.96 -5.48 -24.33
N GLU A 385 -8.40 -4.24 -24.36
CA GLU A 385 -8.12 -3.30 -23.25
C GLU A 385 -8.78 -3.79 -21.96
N ALA A 386 -7.99 -3.96 -20.91
CA ALA A 386 -8.46 -4.17 -19.55
C ALA A 386 -8.06 -2.97 -18.68
N LYS A 387 -8.94 -2.55 -17.76
CA LYS A 387 -8.75 -1.40 -16.89
C LYS A 387 -8.62 -1.84 -15.44
N THR A 388 -7.99 -1.02 -14.60
CA THR A 388 -8.17 -1.19 -13.16
C THR A 388 -9.61 -0.89 -12.78
N ILE A 389 -10.13 -1.55 -11.71
CA ILE A 389 -11.49 -1.28 -11.23
C ILE A 389 -11.67 0.20 -10.90
N HIS A 390 -10.67 0.85 -10.27
CA HIS A 390 -10.71 2.28 -9.98
C HIS A 390 -10.83 3.14 -11.24
N ARG A 391 -10.07 2.82 -12.30
CA ARG A 391 -10.15 3.53 -13.58
C ARG A 391 -11.48 3.25 -14.31
N LEU A 392 -11.98 2.02 -14.23
CA LEU A 392 -13.27 1.64 -14.78
C LEU A 392 -14.41 2.43 -14.14
N LEU A 393 -14.32 2.64 -12.80
CA LEU A 393 -15.31 3.39 -12.03
C LEU A 393 -15.06 4.90 -12.02
N GLU A 394 -14.04 5.39 -12.73
CA GLU A 394 -13.67 6.81 -12.83
C GLU A 394 -13.52 7.47 -11.45
N TYR A 395 -12.71 6.87 -10.58
CA TYR A 395 -12.49 7.39 -9.23
C TYR A 395 -11.76 8.75 -9.28
N LYS A 396 -12.33 9.77 -8.63
CA LYS A 396 -11.78 11.12 -8.51
C LYS A 396 -11.83 11.61 -7.06
N PRO A 397 -10.70 11.80 -6.38
CA PRO A 397 -10.70 12.43 -5.07
C PRO A 397 -11.00 13.94 -5.17
N PRO A 398 -11.77 14.53 -4.25
CA PRO A 398 -12.50 13.90 -3.15
C PRO A 398 -13.90 13.36 -3.53
N GLU A 399 -14.35 13.54 -4.79
CA GLU A 399 -15.73 13.27 -5.25
C GLU A 399 -16.08 11.76 -5.23
N GLY A 400 -15.06 10.89 -5.24
CA GLY A 400 -15.23 9.44 -5.23
C GLY A 400 -15.49 8.82 -6.60
N TYR A 401 -16.21 7.70 -6.64
CA TYR A 401 -16.49 6.96 -7.86
C TYR A 401 -17.60 7.63 -8.69
N GLN A 402 -17.29 8.00 -9.94
CA GLN A 402 -18.24 8.67 -10.86
C GLN A 402 -19.20 7.67 -11.50
N LYS A 403 -18.78 6.43 -11.73
CA LYS A 403 -19.65 5.33 -12.15
C LYS A 403 -20.37 4.75 -10.93
N ASN A 404 -21.70 4.77 -10.95
CA ASN A 404 -22.58 4.37 -9.86
C ASN A 404 -23.98 4.01 -10.41
N GLU A 405 -25.01 3.98 -9.58
CA GLU A 405 -26.39 3.66 -9.98
C GLU A 405 -27.01 4.69 -10.94
N GLU A 406 -26.61 5.96 -10.83
CA GLU A 406 -27.10 7.05 -11.69
C GLU A 406 -26.35 7.08 -13.02
N HIS A 407 -25.06 6.71 -13.01
CA HIS A 407 -24.17 6.64 -14.16
C HIS A 407 -23.56 5.24 -14.27
N PRO A 408 -24.33 4.21 -14.66
CA PRO A 408 -23.87 2.83 -14.68
C PRO A 408 -22.82 2.58 -15.78
N LEU A 409 -22.16 1.45 -15.68
CA LEU A 409 -21.27 0.94 -16.74
C LEU A 409 -22.08 0.55 -17.96
N GLU A 410 -21.48 0.71 -19.13
CA GLU A 410 -22.06 0.36 -20.43
C GLU A 410 -21.40 -0.91 -20.97
N GLY A 411 -22.19 -1.96 -21.23
CA GLY A 411 -21.72 -3.24 -21.72
C GLY A 411 -22.66 -4.39 -21.36
N ASP A 412 -22.35 -5.59 -21.85
CA ASP A 412 -23.17 -6.78 -21.64
C ASP A 412 -22.60 -7.73 -20.60
N VAL A 413 -21.28 -7.76 -20.48
CA VAL A 413 -20.57 -8.61 -19.52
C VAL A 413 -19.32 -7.94 -18.96
N LEU A 414 -19.14 -8.02 -17.67
CA LEU A 414 -17.91 -7.65 -16.97
C LEU A 414 -17.18 -8.91 -16.53
N ILE A 415 -15.92 -9.04 -16.95
CA ILE A 415 -15.01 -10.11 -16.53
C ILE A 415 -13.94 -9.47 -15.63
N LEU A 416 -13.89 -9.92 -14.38
CA LEU A 416 -12.93 -9.47 -13.38
C LEU A 416 -11.88 -10.55 -13.14
N ASP A 417 -10.61 -10.21 -13.28
CA ASP A 417 -9.51 -11.08 -12.90
C ASP A 417 -8.89 -10.71 -11.54
N GLU A 418 -8.15 -11.62 -10.93
CA GLU A 418 -7.52 -11.48 -9.61
C GLU A 418 -8.51 -11.06 -8.51
N CYS A 419 -9.72 -11.63 -8.51
CA CYS A 419 -10.79 -11.26 -7.58
C CYS A 419 -10.48 -11.54 -6.11
N SER A 420 -9.49 -12.36 -5.78
CA SER A 420 -9.01 -12.56 -4.40
C SER A 420 -8.49 -11.26 -3.76
N MET A 421 -8.06 -10.29 -4.56
CA MET A 421 -7.54 -9.01 -4.10
C MET A 421 -8.61 -7.93 -3.89
N ILE A 422 -9.88 -8.20 -4.24
CA ILE A 422 -10.96 -7.21 -4.16
C ILE A 422 -11.51 -7.21 -2.74
N ASP A 423 -11.41 -6.06 -2.04
CA ASP A 423 -12.02 -5.87 -0.74
C ASP A 423 -13.52 -5.55 -0.83
N ILE A 424 -14.18 -5.53 0.33
CA ILE A 424 -15.63 -5.34 0.38
C ILE A 424 -16.09 -3.97 -0.09
N MET A 425 -15.30 -2.91 0.17
CA MET A 425 -15.64 -1.55 -0.23
C MET A 425 -15.55 -1.39 -1.75
N LEU A 426 -14.49 -1.93 -2.36
CA LEU A 426 -14.29 -1.88 -3.80
C LEU A 426 -15.37 -2.70 -4.53
N MET A 427 -15.69 -3.91 -4.03
CA MET A 427 -16.76 -4.74 -4.60
C MET A 427 -18.12 -4.05 -4.50
N TYR A 428 -18.42 -3.42 -3.38
CA TYR A 428 -19.68 -2.69 -3.19
C TYR A 428 -19.84 -1.55 -4.20
N ASN A 429 -18.80 -0.74 -4.39
CA ASN A 429 -18.84 0.36 -5.35
C ASN A 429 -18.92 -0.16 -6.80
N LEU A 430 -18.25 -1.25 -7.11
CA LEU A 430 -18.36 -1.89 -8.41
C LEU A 430 -19.78 -2.37 -8.69
N LEU A 431 -20.39 -3.09 -7.74
CA LEU A 431 -21.76 -3.61 -7.87
C LEU A 431 -22.80 -2.48 -7.95
N LYS A 432 -22.53 -1.30 -7.39
CA LYS A 432 -23.38 -0.10 -7.56
C LYS A 432 -23.39 0.39 -9.01
N ALA A 433 -22.28 0.25 -9.71
CA ALA A 433 -22.14 0.71 -11.10
C ALA A 433 -22.61 -0.35 -12.12
N LEU A 434 -22.86 -1.60 -11.70
CA LEU A 434 -23.33 -2.66 -12.61
C LEU A 434 -24.83 -2.54 -12.88
N PRO A 435 -25.25 -2.33 -14.16
CA PRO A 435 -26.64 -2.41 -14.52
C PRO A 435 -27.16 -3.85 -14.47
N GLN A 436 -28.45 -4.03 -14.21
CA GLN A 436 -29.07 -5.36 -14.01
C GLN A 436 -28.94 -6.29 -15.22
N GLN A 437 -28.88 -5.75 -16.42
CA GLN A 437 -28.74 -6.52 -17.66
C GLN A 437 -27.32 -7.09 -17.84
N MET A 438 -26.29 -6.52 -17.20
CA MET A 438 -24.91 -6.96 -17.33
C MET A 438 -24.67 -8.29 -16.63
N SER A 439 -23.90 -9.17 -17.23
CA SER A 439 -23.39 -10.39 -16.61
C SER A 439 -22.07 -10.13 -15.88
N LEU A 440 -21.80 -10.86 -14.82
CA LEU A 440 -20.59 -10.70 -14.01
C LEU A 440 -19.83 -12.04 -13.90
N ILE A 441 -18.61 -12.07 -14.38
CA ILE A 441 -17.71 -13.22 -14.28
C ILE A 441 -16.55 -12.87 -13.35
N LEU A 442 -16.42 -13.58 -12.24
CA LEU A 442 -15.38 -13.41 -11.24
C LEU A 442 -14.31 -14.47 -11.44
N VAL A 443 -13.11 -14.07 -11.79
CA VAL A 443 -11.96 -14.97 -11.96
C VAL A 443 -10.95 -14.72 -10.86
N GLY A 444 -10.46 -15.76 -10.20
CA GLY A 444 -9.47 -15.59 -9.14
C GLY A 444 -8.97 -16.91 -8.57
N ASP A 445 -8.02 -16.79 -7.66
CA ASP A 445 -7.42 -17.91 -6.95
C ASP A 445 -7.73 -17.73 -5.45
N ILE A 446 -8.64 -18.55 -4.93
CA ILE A 446 -9.12 -18.47 -3.54
C ILE A 446 -8.03 -18.80 -2.50
N ASP A 447 -6.94 -19.45 -2.93
CA ASP A 447 -5.86 -19.91 -2.06
C ASP A 447 -4.72 -18.88 -1.95
N GLN A 448 -4.72 -17.85 -2.80
CA GLN A 448 -3.82 -16.71 -2.66
C GLN A 448 -4.19 -15.82 -1.47
N LEU A 449 -3.27 -14.91 -1.14
CA LEU A 449 -3.53 -13.88 -0.13
C LEU A 449 -4.84 -13.14 -0.43
N PRO A 450 -5.66 -12.89 0.59
CA PRO A 450 -6.86 -12.08 0.44
C PRO A 450 -6.51 -10.60 0.18
N SER A 451 -7.53 -9.78 -0.04
CA SER A 451 -7.42 -8.33 -0.17
C SER A 451 -6.68 -7.71 1.02
N VAL A 452 -6.00 -6.58 0.80
CA VAL A 452 -5.40 -5.81 1.91
C VAL A 452 -6.51 -5.18 2.77
N GLY A 453 -7.59 -4.68 2.16
CA GLY A 453 -8.76 -4.17 2.85
C GLY A 453 -9.62 -5.25 3.50
N ALA A 454 -10.61 -4.82 4.28
CA ALA A 454 -11.54 -5.72 4.98
C ALA A 454 -12.42 -6.52 4.01
N GLY A 455 -12.81 -7.71 4.45
CA GLY A 455 -13.66 -8.61 3.69
C GLY A 455 -12.91 -9.79 3.07
N ASN A 456 -13.67 -10.78 2.62
CA ASN A 456 -13.18 -11.99 1.96
C ASN A 456 -14.11 -12.36 0.79
N VAL A 457 -14.36 -11.36 -0.06
CA VAL A 457 -15.47 -11.33 -1.02
C VAL A 457 -15.55 -12.58 -1.89
N LEU A 458 -14.43 -12.96 -2.53
CA LEU A 458 -14.44 -14.12 -3.44
C LEU A 458 -14.76 -15.41 -2.69
N ARG A 459 -14.17 -15.61 -1.51
CA ARG A 459 -14.42 -16.79 -0.67
C ARG A 459 -15.87 -16.83 -0.18
N ASP A 460 -16.36 -15.70 0.35
CA ASP A 460 -17.72 -15.61 0.89
C ASP A 460 -18.79 -15.89 -0.18
N ILE A 461 -18.58 -15.40 -1.41
CA ILE A 461 -19.46 -15.70 -2.54
C ILE A 461 -19.44 -17.20 -2.86
N ILE A 462 -18.26 -17.82 -2.87
CA ILE A 462 -18.11 -19.26 -3.10
C ILE A 462 -18.79 -20.07 -1.98
N ASP A 463 -18.51 -19.72 -0.73
CA ASP A 463 -18.98 -20.45 0.45
C ASP A 463 -20.51 -20.29 0.66
N SER A 464 -21.11 -19.22 0.13
CA SER A 464 -22.57 -19.02 0.13
C SER A 464 -23.33 -20.11 -0.64
N GLY A 465 -22.70 -20.75 -1.63
CA GLY A 465 -23.35 -21.72 -2.52
C GLY A 465 -24.44 -21.13 -3.42
N CYS A 466 -24.66 -19.80 -3.40
CA CYS A 466 -25.73 -19.15 -4.17
C CYS A 466 -25.32 -18.86 -5.62
N VAL A 467 -24.02 -18.70 -5.89
CA VAL A 467 -23.45 -18.38 -7.19
C VAL A 467 -22.85 -19.63 -7.81
N PRO A 468 -23.06 -19.91 -9.10
CA PRO A 468 -22.39 -21.00 -9.80
C PRO A 468 -20.85 -20.85 -9.75
N VAL A 469 -20.17 -21.88 -9.29
CA VAL A 469 -18.71 -21.92 -9.14
C VAL A 469 -18.13 -23.05 -9.98
N VAL A 470 -17.17 -22.74 -10.84
CA VAL A 470 -16.37 -23.75 -11.52
C VAL A 470 -14.95 -23.71 -10.98
N ARG A 471 -14.50 -24.84 -10.41
CA ARG A 471 -13.15 -25.02 -9.88
C ARG A 471 -12.29 -25.81 -10.87
N LEU A 472 -11.26 -25.18 -11.40
CA LEU A 472 -10.25 -25.81 -12.23
C LEU A 472 -9.28 -26.58 -11.33
N THR A 473 -9.36 -27.89 -11.34
CA THR A 473 -8.54 -28.76 -10.47
C THR A 473 -7.45 -29.51 -11.21
N ARG A 474 -7.57 -29.62 -12.55
CA ARG A 474 -6.62 -30.36 -13.38
C ARG A 474 -5.38 -29.52 -13.68
N ILE A 475 -4.21 -30.04 -13.31
CA ILE A 475 -2.91 -29.48 -13.68
C ILE A 475 -2.55 -30.03 -15.06
N PHE A 476 -2.33 -29.14 -16.04
CA PHE A 476 -1.99 -29.53 -17.38
C PHE A 476 -0.59 -30.13 -17.49
N ARG A 477 -0.38 -31.01 -18.47
CA ARG A 477 0.85 -31.79 -18.64
C ARG A 477 2.12 -30.92 -18.68
N GLN A 478 2.07 -29.78 -19.35
CA GLN A 478 3.19 -28.81 -19.36
C GLN A 478 3.52 -28.27 -17.96
N ALA A 479 2.50 -28.05 -17.15
CA ALA A 479 2.64 -27.56 -15.79
C ALA A 479 3.05 -28.67 -14.80
N GLN A 480 2.79 -29.93 -15.08
CA GLN A 480 3.18 -31.06 -14.22
C GLN A 480 4.70 -31.26 -14.16
N GLY A 481 5.45 -30.78 -15.17
CA GLY A 481 6.92 -30.76 -15.15
C GLY A 481 7.52 -29.67 -14.26
N SER A 482 6.74 -28.64 -13.88
CA SER A 482 7.16 -27.54 -13.05
C SER A 482 7.07 -27.89 -11.56
N ARG A 483 8.19 -27.84 -10.86
CA ARG A 483 8.22 -28.01 -9.40
C ARG A 483 7.62 -26.82 -8.67
N ILE A 484 7.72 -25.61 -9.22
CA ILE A 484 7.05 -24.43 -8.69
C ILE A 484 5.56 -24.71 -8.58
N ILE A 485 4.93 -25.15 -9.66
CA ILE A 485 3.49 -25.42 -9.71
C ILE A 485 3.12 -26.59 -8.78
N MET A 486 3.89 -27.68 -8.85
CA MET A 486 3.62 -28.85 -8.00
C MET A 486 3.77 -28.52 -6.51
N ASN A 487 4.78 -27.74 -6.13
CA ASN A 487 4.97 -27.28 -4.74
C ASN A 487 3.85 -26.33 -4.30
N ALA A 488 3.37 -25.43 -5.17
CA ALA A 488 2.22 -24.60 -4.85
C ALA A 488 0.97 -25.45 -4.51
N HIS A 489 0.69 -26.48 -5.32
CA HIS A 489 -0.41 -27.42 -5.04
C HIS A 489 -0.20 -28.27 -3.78
N ARG A 490 1.05 -28.64 -3.45
CA ARG A 490 1.37 -29.34 -2.20
C ARG A 490 1.11 -28.45 -1.00
N ILE A 491 1.55 -27.19 -1.04
CA ILE A 491 1.28 -26.20 0.01
C ILE A 491 -0.23 -26.11 0.28
N ASN A 492 -1.06 -25.98 -0.76
CA ASN A 492 -2.51 -25.89 -0.61
C ASN A 492 -3.15 -27.15 0.01
N ARG A 493 -2.57 -28.33 -0.22
CA ARG A 493 -3.05 -29.57 0.39
C ARG A 493 -2.51 -29.81 1.80
N GLY A 494 -1.72 -28.87 2.36
CA GLY A 494 -1.09 -29.07 3.65
C GLY A 494 0.11 -30.02 3.62
N GLU A 495 0.66 -30.30 2.42
CA GLU A 495 1.79 -31.19 2.24
C GLU A 495 3.11 -30.41 2.21
N GLY A 496 4.19 -31.00 2.76
CA GLY A 496 5.54 -30.44 2.64
C GLY A 496 5.99 -30.33 1.18
N ILE A 497 6.85 -29.35 0.87
CA ILE A 497 7.34 -29.09 -0.49
C ILE A 497 8.44 -30.08 -0.91
N ASP A 498 8.60 -30.28 -2.21
CA ASP A 498 9.71 -31.04 -2.79
C ASP A 498 10.90 -30.10 -3.03
N MET A 499 11.95 -30.24 -2.20
CA MET A 499 13.16 -29.42 -2.23
C MET A 499 14.29 -30.00 -3.11
N ARG A 500 14.07 -31.15 -3.75
CA ARG A 500 15.10 -31.81 -4.57
C ARG A 500 15.47 -30.91 -5.75
N GLY A 501 16.76 -30.59 -5.89
CA GLY A 501 17.30 -29.91 -7.05
C GLY A 501 17.50 -30.83 -8.24
N GLY A 502 17.78 -30.28 -9.42
CA GLY A 502 18.14 -31.02 -10.65
C GLY A 502 18.59 -30.03 -11.72
N LYS A 503 19.26 -30.54 -12.75
CA LYS A 503 19.86 -29.72 -13.82
C LYS A 503 18.79 -28.89 -14.58
N ASP A 504 17.58 -29.46 -14.70
CA ASP A 504 16.45 -28.85 -15.41
C ASP A 504 15.30 -28.49 -14.47
N ALA A 505 15.61 -28.24 -13.15
CA ALA A 505 14.62 -27.85 -12.19
C ALA A 505 14.35 -26.34 -12.30
N ASP A 506 13.10 -25.95 -12.08
CA ASP A 506 12.65 -24.55 -11.97
C ASP A 506 12.53 -24.08 -10.51
N PHE A 507 12.77 -24.98 -9.55
CA PHE A 507 12.69 -24.73 -8.12
C PHE A 507 13.98 -25.19 -7.42
N PHE A 508 14.56 -24.30 -6.63
CA PHE A 508 15.78 -24.55 -5.84
C PHE A 508 15.59 -24.08 -4.40
N PHE A 509 16.11 -24.85 -3.46
CA PHE A 509 16.16 -24.47 -2.04
C PHE A 509 17.60 -24.43 -1.54
N ALA A 510 17.98 -23.30 -0.90
CA ALA A 510 19.28 -23.12 -0.29
C ALA A 510 19.14 -22.89 1.21
N THR A 511 19.50 -23.87 2.03
CA THR A 511 19.59 -23.70 3.48
C THR A 511 20.76 -22.78 3.82
N LYS A 512 20.53 -21.84 4.72
CA LYS A 512 21.52 -20.90 5.25
C LYS A 512 21.44 -20.82 6.76
N GLU A 513 22.61 -20.72 7.42
CA GLU A 513 22.70 -20.74 8.88
C GLU A 513 22.45 -19.36 9.49
N SER A 514 22.74 -18.28 8.76
CA SER A 514 22.56 -16.91 9.25
C SER A 514 21.85 -16.00 8.24
N ASN A 515 21.19 -14.97 8.76
CA ASN A 515 20.53 -13.97 7.93
C ASN A 515 21.52 -13.20 7.05
N GLN A 516 22.74 -12.93 7.55
CA GLN A 516 23.77 -12.25 6.76
C GLN A 516 24.21 -13.08 5.55
N GLU A 517 24.39 -14.39 5.72
CA GLU A 517 24.70 -15.29 4.60
C GLU A 517 23.58 -15.30 3.56
N VAL A 518 22.33 -15.24 4.02
CA VAL A 518 21.19 -15.12 3.08
C VAL A 518 21.29 -13.84 2.28
N VAL A 519 21.50 -12.69 2.92
CA VAL A 519 21.62 -11.38 2.26
C VAL A 519 22.77 -11.39 1.25
N ASP A 520 23.96 -11.87 1.65
CA ASP A 520 25.14 -11.94 0.79
C ASP A 520 24.90 -12.85 -0.42
N THR A 521 24.22 -13.99 -0.19
CA THR A 521 23.85 -14.92 -1.27
C THR A 521 22.85 -14.27 -2.24
N ILE A 522 21.83 -13.56 -1.74
CA ILE A 522 20.87 -12.84 -2.60
C ILE A 522 21.61 -11.85 -3.49
N VAL A 523 22.52 -11.05 -2.93
CA VAL A 523 23.34 -10.10 -3.70
C VAL A 523 24.12 -10.82 -4.81
N GLN A 524 24.77 -11.93 -4.47
CA GLN A 524 25.54 -12.72 -5.44
C GLN A 524 24.66 -13.28 -6.55
N TYR A 525 23.45 -13.76 -6.21
CA TYR A 525 22.51 -14.30 -7.20
C TYR A 525 21.97 -13.21 -8.11
N CYS A 526 21.55 -12.08 -7.58
CA CYS A 526 21.04 -10.96 -8.37
C CYS A 526 22.12 -10.33 -9.27
N LYS A 527 23.34 -10.15 -8.74
CA LYS A 527 24.41 -9.43 -9.44
C LYS A 527 25.14 -10.31 -10.45
N THR A 528 25.29 -11.61 -10.16
CA THR A 528 26.26 -12.46 -10.86
C THR A 528 25.68 -13.78 -11.35
N ASN A 529 25.10 -14.57 -10.44
CA ASN A 529 24.81 -15.97 -10.76
C ASN A 529 23.68 -16.10 -11.79
N LEU A 530 22.50 -15.52 -11.50
CA LEU A 530 21.34 -15.59 -12.39
C LEU A 530 21.58 -14.85 -13.71
N PRO A 531 22.12 -13.60 -13.73
CA PRO A 531 22.42 -12.91 -14.98
C PRO A 531 23.40 -13.66 -15.89
N ARG A 532 24.45 -14.26 -15.31
CA ARG A 532 25.45 -15.02 -16.10
C ARG A 532 24.90 -16.35 -16.63
N TYR A 533 24.13 -17.04 -15.82
CA TYR A 533 23.64 -18.38 -16.17
C TYR A 533 22.50 -18.32 -17.20
N TYR A 534 21.56 -17.37 -17.03
CA TYR A 534 20.35 -17.26 -17.84
C TYR A 534 20.37 -16.13 -18.87
N HIS A 535 21.42 -15.30 -18.89
CA HIS A 535 21.52 -14.11 -19.77
C HIS A 535 20.33 -13.14 -19.61
N VAL A 536 19.89 -12.90 -18.35
CA VAL A 536 18.74 -12.07 -18.00
C VAL A 536 19.17 -10.71 -17.47
N ASP A 537 18.29 -9.70 -17.61
CA ASP A 537 18.46 -8.39 -16.98
C ASP A 537 18.08 -8.47 -15.50
N PRO A 538 19.03 -8.22 -14.57
CA PRO A 538 18.76 -8.32 -13.14
C PRO A 538 17.70 -7.33 -12.62
N LEU A 539 17.47 -6.21 -13.32
CA LEU A 539 16.48 -5.23 -12.92
C LEU A 539 15.07 -5.56 -13.42
N GLN A 540 14.97 -6.17 -14.61
CA GLN A 540 13.68 -6.50 -15.24
C GLN A 540 13.21 -7.89 -14.86
N ASP A 541 14.09 -8.88 -14.95
CA ASP A 541 13.73 -10.30 -14.92
C ASP A 541 13.81 -10.93 -13.53
N ILE A 542 14.52 -10.28 -12.57
CA ILE A 542 14.71 -10.83 -11.23
C ILE A 542 13.96 -9.99 -10.20
N GLN A 543 13.24 -10.65 -9.30
CA GLN A 543 12.60 -10.01 -8.16
C GLN A 543 12.90 -10.75 -6.86
N VAL A 544 13.35 -10.00 -5.85
CA VAL A 544 13.52 -10.52 -4.51
C VAL A 544 12.22 -10.33 -3.73
N LEU A 545 11.75 -11.40 -3.10
CA LEU A 545 10.53 -11.45 -2.30
C LEU A 545 10.87 -11.73 -0.84
N THR A 546 10.26 -10.99 0.07
CA THR A 546 10.44 -11.17 1.52
C THR A 546 9.10 -11.06 2.25
N PRO A 547 8.87 -11.79 3.35
CA PRO A 547 7.62 -11.68 4.11
C PRO A 547 7.51 -10.37 4.90
N MET A 548 8.59 -9.60 5.07
CA MET A 548 8.63 -8.47 6.00
C MET A 548 9.22 -7.20 5.41
N GLN A 549 8.80 -6.06 6.01
CA GLN A 549 9.29 -4.75 5.61
C GLN A 549 10.62 -4.37 6.30
N ARG A 550 10.77 -4.68 7.59
CA ARG A 550 11.91 -4.30 8.45
C ARG A 550 12.74 -5.51 8.86
N GLY A 551 13.93 -5.27 9.41
CA GLY A 551 14.89 -6.29 9.82
C GLY A 551 15.98 -6.53 8.77
N GLU A 552 17.00 -7.33 9.11
CA GLU A 552 18.13 -7.64 8.21
C GLU A 552 17.69 -8.15 6.86
N CYS A 553 16.68 -8.99 6.85
CA CYS A 553 16.11 -9.61 5.66
C CYS A 553 14.80 -8.93 5.21
N GLY A 554 14.48 -7.76 5.76
CA GLY A 554 13.33 -6.95 5.34
C GLY A 554 13.58 -6.19 4.04
N ALA A 555 12.49 -5.85 3.35
CA ALA A 555 12.54 -5.18 2.05
C ALA A 555 13.36 -3.88 2.11
N VAL A 556 13.29 -3.11 3.20
CA VAL A 556 14.04 -1.85 3.36
C VAL A 556 15.55 -2.11 3.31
N ASN A 557 16.07 -3.05 4.11
CA ASN A 557 17.50 -3.36 4.14
C ASN A 557 17.96 -3.99 2.82
N LEU A 558 17.20 -4.96 2.31
CA LEU A 558 17.52 -5.62 1.05
C LEU A 558 17.60 -4.62 -0.12
N ASN A 559 16.70 -3.65 -0.17
CA ASN A 559 16.75 -2.60 -1.19
C ASN A 559 18.00 -1.75 -1.11
N GLN A 560 18.46 -1.39 0.09
CA GLN A 560 19.71 -0.63 0.26
C GLN A 560 20.93 -1.45 -0.17
N VAL A 561 21.03 -2.70 0.28
CA VAL A 561 22.16 -3.58 -0.04
C VAL A 561 22.21 -3.91 -1.54
N LEU A 562 21.06 -4.20 -2.15
CA LEU A 562 20.96 -4.47 -3.59
C LEU A 562 21.26 -3.24 -4.43
N GLN A 563 20.76 -2.06 -4.04
CA GLN A 563 21.10 -0.80 -4.72
C GLN A 563 22.62 -0.55 -4.72
N GLU A 564 23.24 -0.67 -3.56
CA GLU A 564 24.71 -0.51 -3.42
C GLU A 564 25.49 -1.49 -4.31
N ALA A 565 25.03 -2.75 -4.39
CA ALA A 565 25.69 -3.81 -5.13
C ALA A 565 25.50 -3.71 -6.65
N MET A 566 24.32 -3.23 -7.11
CA MET A 566 23.89 -3.33 -8.50
C MET A 566 23.86 -1.99 -9.22
N ASN A 567 23.66 -0.87 -8.51
CA ASN A 567 23.62 0.47 -9.09
C ASN A 567 24.74 1.39 -8.58
N PRO A 568 25.86 1.49 -9.31
CA PRO A 568 26.99 2.33 -8.92
C PRO A 568 26.79 3.82 -9.23
N SER A 569 25.63 4.25 -9.73
CA SER A 569 25.38 5.63 -10.11
C SER A 569 25.61 6.60 -8.94
N LYS A 570 26.32 7.68 -9.20
CA LYS A 570 26.57 8.78 -8.26
C LYS A 570 25.59 9.94 -8.42
N ILE A 571 24.71 9.87 -9.44
CA ILE A 571 23.69 10.88 -9.70
C ILE A 571 22.43 10.44 -8.98
N PHE A 572 22.02 11.17 -7.94
CA PHE A 572 20.87 10.83 -7.13
C PHE A 572 20.21 12.07 -6.50
N LEU A 573 18.94 11.94 -6.14
CA LEU A 573 18.27 12.78 -5.16
C LEU A 573 18.10 12.02 -3.84
N ARG A 574 18.02 12.76 -2.75
CA ARG A 574 17.81 12.19 -1.43
C ARG A 574 16.51 12.72 -0.81
N ARG A 575 15.73 11.81 -0.26
CA ARG A 575 14.57 12.13 0.54
C ARG A 575 14.59 11.26 1.81
N GLY A 576 14.55 11.88 2.97
CA GLY A 576 14.75 11.17 4.23
C GLY A 576 16.08 10.37 4.24
N GLY A 577 16.02 9.11 4.64
CA GLY A 577 17.18 8.20 4.63
C GLY A 577 17.49 7.55 3.28
N THR A 578 16.60 7.69 2.27
CA THR A 578 16.68 6.98 0.99
C THR A 578 17.36 7.84 -0.08
N GLN A 579 18.25 7.22 -0.86
CA GLN A 579 18.82 7.78 -2.08
C GLN A 579 18.09 7.17 -3.27
N TYR A 580 17.65 8.00 -4.19
CA TYR A 580 17.05 7.60 -5.47
C TYR A 580 18.06 7.91 -6.57
N ARG A 581 18.69 6.86 -7.09
CA ARG A 581 19.78 6.96 -8.08
C ARG A 581 19.23 6.82 -9.50
N LEU A 582 19.88 7.45 -10.45
CA LEU A 582 19.63 7.19 -11.88
C LEU A 582 19.72 5.68 -12.15
N LYS A 583 18.74 5.11 -12.84
CA LYS A 583 18.52 3.68 -13.14
C LYS A 583 18.05 2.82 -11.96
N ASP A 584 17.66 3.41 -10.82
CA ASP A 584 17.02 2.61 -9.77
C ASP A 584 15.68 2.05 -10.23
N LYS A 585 15.39 0.83 -9.78
CA LYS A 585 14.06 0.22 -9.83
C LYS A 585 13.25 0.71 -8.64
N VAL A 586 12.13 1.34 -8.90
CA VAL A 586 11.25 1.95 -7.87
C VAL A 586 9.82 1.47 -8.01
N MET A 587 9.06 1.56 -6.92
CA MET A 587 7.64 1.24 -6.88
C MET A 587 6.88 2.45 -6.33
N GLN A 588 5.78 2.80 -6.97
CA GLN A 588 4.78 3.72 -6.45
C GLN A 588 4.07 3.07 -5.26
N ILE A 589 3.92 3.79 -4.15
CA ILE A 589 3.31 3.27 -2.91
C ILE A 589 1.98 3.93 -2.55
N ARG A 590 1.51 4.84 -3.39
CA ARG A 590 0.21 5.50 -3.29
C ARG A 590 -0.41 5.62 -4.68
N ASN A 591 -1.74 5.73 -4.74
CA ASN A 591 -2.39 6.10 -5.98
C ASN A 591 -2.24 7.60 -6.21
N ASP A 592 -1.72 7.98 -7.36
CA ASP A 592 -1.73 9.34 -7.88
C ASP A 592 -2.54 9.36 -9.17
N TYR A 593 -3.75 9.87 -9.07
CA TYR A 593 -4.71 9.88 -10.19
C TYR A 593 -4.37 10.95 -11.21
N ASP A 594 -3.72 12.04 -10.80
CA ASP A 594 -3.32 13.13 -11.69
C ASP A 594 -2.15 12.70 -12.57
N LYS A 595 -1.22 11.95 -11.99
CA LYS A 595 -0.09 11.35 -12.71
C LYS A 595 -0.45 10.00 -13.35
N GLU A 596 -1.64 9.47 -13.06
CA GLU A 596 -2.16 8.15 -13.48
C GLU A 596 -1.18 7.00 -13.15
N VAL A 597 -0.59 7.01 -11.97
CA VAL A 597 0.25 5.94 -11.42
C VAL A 597 -0.37 5.41 -10.14
N PHE A 598 -0.27 4.11 -9.93
CA PHE A 598 -1.01 3.44 -8.88
C PHE A 598 -0.09 2.67 -7.92
N ASN A 599 -0.59 2.44 -6.72
CA ASN A 599 0.13 1.66 -5.73
C ASN A 599 0.47 0.27 -6.28
N GLY A 600 1.77 -0.06 -6.24
CA GLY A 600 2.31 -1.30 -6.79
C GLY A 600 2.92 -1.18 -8.19
N ASP A 601 2.73 -0.07 -8.91
CA ASP A 601 3.38 0.15 -10.19
C ASP A 601 4.89 0.24 -10.00
N ILE A 602 5.64 -0.51 -10.81
CA ILE A 602 7.12 -0.50 -10.78
C ILE A 602 7.62 0.19 -12.02
N GLY A 603 8.58 1.10 -11.80
CA GLY A 603 9.25 1.82 -12.86
C GLY A 603 10.76 1.91 -12.64
N THR A 604 11.43 2.53 -13.60
CA THR A 604 12.87 2.79 -13.56
C THR A 604 13.13 4.28 -13.64
N ILE A 605 14.04 4.79 -12.81
CA ILE A 605 14.45 6.20 -12.85
C ILE A 605 15.28 6.44 -14.12
N THR A 606 14.73 7.22 -15.06
CA THR A 606 15.35 7.51 -16.36
C THR A 606 16.13 8.83 -16.35
N LYS A 607 15.73 9.78 -15.47
CA LYS A 607 16.41 11.07 -15.35
C LYS A 607 16.44 11.51 -13.89
N VAL A 608 17.54 12.17 -13.51
CA VAL A 608 17.69 12.83 -12.21
C VAL A 608 18.24 14.23 -12.46
N ASP A 609 17.47 15.24 -12.12
CA ASP A 609 17.85 16.64 -12.19
C ASP A 609 18.17 17.15 -10.77
N VAL A 610 19.45 17.29 -10.47
CA VAL A 610 19.90 17.72 -9.14
C VAL A 610 19.68 19.23 -8.94
N GLU A 611 19.72 20.03 -10.03
CA GLU A 611 19.53 21.49 -9.96
C GLU A 611 18.06 21.85 -9.70
N GLU A 612 17.13 21.26 -10.45
CA GLU A 612 15.69 21.48 -10.30
C GLU A 612 15.09 20.60 -9.18
N ARG A 613 15.85 19.64 -8.65
CA ARG A 613 15.44 18.68 -7.60
C ARG A 613 14.25 17.81 -8.01
N GLU A 614 14.28 17.36 -9.25
CA GLU A 614 13.27 16.52 -9.84
C GLU A 614 13.88 15.21 -10.36
N LEU A 615 13.09 14.15 -10.39
CA LEU A 615 13.46 12.94 -11.10
C LEU A 615 12.30 12.45 -11.98
N THR A 616 12.67 11.73 -13.04
CA THR A 616 11.69 11.12 -13.95
C THR A 616 11.75 9.61 -13.78
N VAL A 617 10.58 8.99 -13.60
CA VAL A 617 10.40 7.54 -13.55
C VAL A 617 9.65 7.11 -14.78
N LEU A 618 10.16 6.10 -15.47
CA LEU A 618 9.47 5.42 -16.56
C LEU A 618 8.69 4.24 -15.99
N PHE A 619 7.37 4.35 -15.95
CA PHE A 619 6.44 3.27 -15.64
C PHE A 619 5.90 2.71 -16.95
N ASP A 620 6.26 1.47 -17.28
CA ASP A 620 5.94 0.86 -18.57
C ASP A 620 6.40 1.75 -19.76
N GLU A 621 5.48 2.47 -20.41
CA GLU A 621 5.77 3.39 -21.53
C GLU A 621 5.57 4.86 -21.15
N ARG A 622 5.27 5.17 -19.90
CA ARG A 622 4.94 6.50 -19.41
C ARG A 622 6.04 7.10 -18.54
N GLU A 623 6.49 8.27 -18.90
CA GLU A 623 7.40 9.07 -18.07
C GLU A 623 6.61 9.95 -17.10
N VAL A 624 6.96 9.87 -15.82
CA VAL A 624 6.34 10.64 -14.74
C VAL A 624 7.42 11.40 -13.97
N VAL A 625 7.21 12.71 -13.81
CA VAL A 625 8.13 13.58 -13.09
C VAL A 625 7.69 13.71 -11.62
N TYR A 626 8.67 13.60 -10.73
CA TYR A 626 8.50 13.77 -9.29
C TYR A 626 9.41 14.89 -8.78
N ASP A 627 8.83 15.85 -8.08
CA ASP A 627 9.58 16.78 -7.25
C ASP A 627 10.15 16.04 -6.02
N VAL A 628 11.26 16.55 -5.47
CA VAL A 628 11.89 15.94 -4.28
C VAL A 628 10.92 15.79 -3.09
N THR A 629 9.90 16.64 -3.00
CA THR A 629 8.88 16.58 -1.93
C THR A 629 7.87 15.45 -2.13
N GLU A 630 7.76 14.91 -3.33
CA GLU A 630 6.87 13.82 -3.71
C GLU A 630 7.56 12.44 -3.67
N LEU A 631 8.88 12.41 -3.41
CA LEU A 631 9.64 11.14 -3.37
C LEU A 631 9.24 10.21 -2.22
N ASP A 632 8.43 10.66 -1.28
CA ASP A 632 7.81 9.81 -0.27
C ASP A 632 6.64 8.94 -0.83
N GLU A 633 6.24 9.17 -2.08
CA GLU A 633 5.34 8.30 -2.82
C GLU A 633 6.05 7.12 -3.50
N LEU A 634 7.38 7.15 -3.53
CA LEU A 634 8.21 6.12 -4.14
C LEU A 634 8.95 5.30 -3.08
N THR A 635 9.24 4.06 -3.41
CA THR A 635 10.18 3.21 -2.68
C THR A 635 11.06 2.44 -3.64
N LEU A 636 12.28 2.08 -3.23
CA LEU A 636 13.10 1.16 -4.00
C LEU A 636 12.41 -0.20 -4.13
N ALA A 637 12.56 -0.86 -5.26
CA ALA A 637 11.85 -2.09 -5.62
C ALA A 637 12.74 -3.24 -6.10
N TYR A 638 14.01 -3.27 -5.73
CA TYR A 638 14.88 -4.44 -5.93
C TYR A 638 14.36 -5.63 -5.14
N ALA A 639 13.88 -5.38 -3.92
CA ALA A 639 13.16 -6.32 -3.08
C ALA A 639 11.79 -5.75 -2.70
N VAL A 640 10.75 -6.58 -2.73
CA VAL A 640 9.40 -6.22 -2.32
C VAL A 640 8.83 -7.23 -1.33
N THR A 641 7.86 -6.80 -0.52
CA THR A 641 7.15 -7.77 0.33
C THR A 641 6.23 -8.63 -0.52
N ILE A 642 5.96 -9.85 -0.05
CA ILE A 642 5.06 -10.79 -0.74
C ILE A 642 3.68 -10.16 -0.95
N HIS A 643 3.15 -9.38 0.02
CA HIS A 643 1.90 -8.65 -0.14
C HIS A 643 1.93 -7.68 -1.33
N LYS A 644 3.05 -6.95 -1.51
CA LYS A 644 3.20 -6.02 -2.64
C LYS A 644 3.51 -6.71 -3.97
N SER A 645 3.76 -8.01 -3.98
CA SER A 645 3.93 -8.79 -5.19
C SER A 645 2.62 -9.33 -5.77
N GLN A 646 1.49 -9.19 -5.05
CA GLN A 646 0.18 -9.62 -5.54
C GLN A 646 -0.15 -8.95 -6.88
N GLY A 647 -0.80 -9.68 -7.78
CA GLY A 647 -1.09 -9.22 -9.14
C GLY A 647 0.12 -9.11 -10.07
N SER A 648 1.34 -9.36 -9.57
CA SER A 648 2.59 -9.31 -10.37
C SER A 648 3.19 -10.68 -10.55
N GLN A 649 3.98 -10.86 -11.63
CA GLN A 649 4.79 -12.06 -11.89
C GLN A 649 6.11 -11.64 -12.51
N TRP A 650 7.15 -12.44 -12.29
CA TRP A 650 8.48 -12.21 -12.86
C TRP A 650 9.06 -13.53 -13.38
N PRO A 651 9.94 -13.49 -14.39
CA PRO A 651 10.62 -14.68 -14.87
C PRO A 651 11.33 -15.44 -13.76
N LYS A 652 12.04 -14.73 -12.90
CA LYS A 652 12.83 -15.32 -11.81
C LYS A 652 12.57 -14.61 -10.49
N CYS A 653 12.31 -15.40 -9.45
CA CYS A 653 12.14 -14.89 -8.10
C CYS A 653 13.15 -15.50 -7.14
N ILE A 654 13.61 -14.69 -6.20
CA ILE A 654 14.34 -15.15 -5.03
C ILE A 654 13.45 -14.89 -3.83
N LEU A 655 12.98 -15.95 -3.18
CA LEU A 655 12.15 -15.90 -1.99
C LEU A 655 13.00 -16.19 -0.76
N MET A 656 13.03 -15.26 0.17
CA MET A 656 13.71 -15.48 1.42
C MET A 656 12.74 -15.71 2.58
N LEU A 657 13.09 -16.66 3.45
CA LEU A 657 12.33 -17.04 4.64
C LEU A 657 13.26 -16.97 5.88
N PRO A 658 13.35 -15.82 6.57
CA PRO A 658 14.18 -15.70 7.76
C PRO A 658 13.52 -16.38 8.95
N SER A 659 14.30 -17.00 9.82
CA SER A 659 13.80 -17.78 10.96
C SER A 659 12.85 -17.01 11.88
N TYR A 660 13.05 -15.71 12.04
CA TYR A 660 12.19 -14.85 12.85
C TYR A 660 10.86 -14.43 12.19
N ALA A 661 10.62 -14.81 10.93
CA ALA A 661 9.35 -14.54 10.23
C ALA A 661 8.27 -15.61 10.50
N SER A 662 8.50 -16.59 11.35
CA SER A 662 7.60 -17.72 11.58
C SER A 662 6.15 -17.31 11.93
N ARG A 663 5.98 -16.25 12.72
CA ARG A 663 4.65 -15.75 13.11
C ARG A 663 3.92 -14.96 12.02
N MET A 664 4.61 -14.55 10.96
CA MET A 664 4.08 -13.70 9.89
C MET A 664 3.87 -14.46 8.59
N THR A 665 4.41 -15.69 8.51
CA THR A 665 4.36 -16.49 7.28
C THR A 665 3.37 -17.63 7.51
N ASP A 666 2.21 -17.51 6.86
CA ASP A 666 1.18 -18.54 6.83
C ASP A 666 1.15 -19.26 5.47
N GLN A 667 0.25 -20.23 5.35
CA GLN A 667 0.09 -21.02 4.14
C GLN A 667 -0.23 -20.16 2.92
N SER A 668 -1.12 -19.17 3.04
CA SER A 668 -1.54 -18.32 1.92
C SER A 668 -0.43 -17.36 1.47
N LEU A 669 0.36 -16.85 2.41
CA LEU A 669 1.53 -16.02 2.10
C LEU A 669 2.60 -16.83 1.35
N LEU A 670 2.91 -18.03 1.86
CA LEU A 670 3.87 -18.93 1.23
C LEU A 670 3.41 -19.36 -0.18
N TYR A 671 2.15 -19.74 -0.31
CA TYR A 671 1.54 -20.08 -1.60
C TYR A 671 1.61 -18.93 -2.60
N THR A 672 1.22 -17.72 -2.15
CA THR A 672 1.28 -16.53 -3.00
C THR A 672 2.70 -16.26 -3.48
N ALA A 673 3.69 -16.35 -2.60
CA ALA A 673 5.10 -16.14 -2.96
C ALA A 673 5.59 -17.16 -3.99
N VAL A 674 5.28 -18.44 -3.79
CA VAL A 674 5.69 -19.54 -4.71
C VAL A 674 5.03 -19.40 -6.07
N THR A 675 3.88 -18.76 -6.18
CA THR A 675 3.18 -18.54 -7.46
C THR A 675 3.60 -17.28 -8.21
N ARG A 676 4.56 -16.49 -7.71
CA ARG A 676 5.04 -15.26 -8.40
C ARG A 676 6.02 -15.51 -9.54
N PRO A 677 6.98 -16.48 -9.46
CA PRO A 677 7.86 -16.78 -10.59
C PRO A 677 7.13 -17.48 -11.72
N THR A 678 7.52 -17.16 -12.97
CA THR A 678 7.01 -17.83 -14.16
C THR A 678 7.96 -18.89 -14.70
N SER A 679 9.28 -18.80 -14.41
CA SER A 679 10.27 -19.75 -14.92
C SER A 679 11.20 -20.31 -13.86
N GLU A 680 11.54 -19.57 -12.80
CA GLU A 680 12.44 -20.06 -11.76
C GLU A 680 12.21 -19.44 -10.40
N LEU A 681 12.27 -20.27 -9.35
CA LEU A 681 12.25 -19.89 -7.95
C LEU A 681 13.48 -20.41 -7.21
N VAL A 682 14.23 -19.47 -6.63
CA VAL A 682 15.26 -19.80 -5.65
C VAL A 682 14.72 -19.39 -4.27
N MET A 683 14.48 -20.38 -3.41
CA MET A 683 14.05 -20.16 -2.04
C MET A 683 15.25 -20.29 -1.11
N MET A 684 15.41 -19.37 -0.15
CA MET A 684 16.52 -19.34 0.78
C MET A 684 16.05 -19.14 2.21
N GLY A 685 16.71 -19.78 3.16
CA GLY A 685 16.44 -19.60 4.59
C GLY A 685 16.27 -20.91 5.35
N ASP A 686 15.39 -20.89 6.35
CA ASP A 686 15.14 -22.02 7.24
C ASP A 686 14.01 -22.90 6.70
N SER A 687 14.31 -24.15 6.38
CA SER A 687 13.32 -25.10 5.85
C SER A 687 12.21 -25.47 6.84
N SER A 688 12.47 -25.33 8.14
CA SER A 688 11.46 -25.59 9.19
C SER A 688 10.29 -24.62 9.12
N LEU A 689 10.53 -23.40 8.64
CA LEU A 689 9.49 -22.38 8.48
C LEU A 689 8.45 -22.75 7.44
N ILE A 690 8.83 -23.52 6.42
CA ILE A 690 7.91 -23.94 5.38
C ILE A 690 6.81 -24.80 5.98
N GLN A 691 7.18 -25.80 6.79
CA GLN A 691 6.21 -26.64 7.45
C GLN A 691 5.40 -25.87 8.49
N SER A 692 6.04 -25.00 9.26
CA SER A 692 5.35 -24.13 10.21
C SER A 692 4.31 -23.22 9.51
N ALA A 693 4.63 -22.66 8.36
CA ALA A 693 3.72 -21.83 7.58
C ALA A 693 2.51 -22.65 7.06
N ILE A 694 2.75 -23.87 6.60
CA ILE A 694 1.71 -24.79 6.15
C ILE A 694 0.78 -25.16 7.33
N ASP A 695 1.34 -25.47 8.48
CA ASP A 695 0.60 -25.87 9.70
C ASP A 695 -0.23 -24.72 10.27
N MET A 696 0.16 -23.46 10.07
CA MET A 696 -0.62 -22.29 10.45
C MET A 696 -1.93 -22.15 9.66
N GLY A 697 -2.01 -22.80 8.50
CA GLY A 697 -3.17 -22.74 7.61
C GLY A 697 -3.37 -21.38 6.94
N ASN A 698 -4.49 -21.23 6.27
CA ASN A 698 -4.81 -20.03 5.49
C ASN A 698 -5.42 -18.92 6.38
N SER A 699 -4.76 -17.76 6.48
CA SER A 699 -5.25 -16.62 7.25
C SER A 699 -6.56 -16.02 6.74
N ALA A 700 -6.86 -16.19 5.45
CA ALA A 700 -8.12 -15.74 4.87
C ALA A 700 -9.33 -16.41 5.52
N THR A 701 -9.19 -17.67 5.97
CA THR A 701 -10.29 -18.38 6.67
C THR A 701 -10.55 -17.85 8.07
N LYS A 702 -9.67 -17.03 8.62
CA LYS A 702 -9.79 -16.42 9.95
C LYS A 702 -10.46 -15.05 9.93
N ARG A 703 -10.76 -14.51 8.74
CA ARG A 703 -11.46 -13.23 8.61
C ARG A 703 -12.92 -13.39 9.02
N ILE A 704 -13.41 -12.42 9.76
CA ILE A 704 -14.79 -12.38 10.25
C ILE A 704 -15.60 -11.50 9.28
N THR A 705 -16.44 -12.14 8.48
CA THR A 705 -17.21 -11.53 7.39
C THR A 705 -18.64 -12.13 7.36
N ASN A 706 -19.59 -11.43 6.75
CA ASN A 706 -21.00 -11.84 6.80
C ASN A 706 -21.70 -11.79 5.41
N ILE A 707 -20.95 -11.70 4.31
CA ILE A 707 -21.56 -11.71 2.95
C ILE A 707 -22.27 -13.04 2.71
N ALA A 708 -21.64 -14.17 3.02
CA ALA A 708 -22.24 -15.49 2.79
C ALA A 708 -23.58 -15.67 3.52
N PRO A 709 -23.69 -15.37 4.84
CA PRO A 709 -24.99 -15.33 5.51
C PRO A 709 -26.00 -14.35 4.92
N PHE A 710 -25.58 -13.17 4.47
CA PHE A 710 -26.49 -12.21 3.83
C PHE A 710 -27.03 -12.69 2.47
N LEU A 711 -26.31 -13.56 1.77
CA LEU A 711 -26.76 -14.17 0.52
C LEU A 711 -27.80 -15.28 0.74
N LEU A 712 -27.93 -15.82 1.94
CA LEU A 712 -28.88 -16.91 2.23
C LEU A 712 -30.34 -16.41 2.39
N PRO A 713 -31.35 -17.11 1.83
CA PRO A 713 -32.76 -16.67 1.84
C PRO A 713 -33.36 -16.41 3.21
N SER A 714 -32.86 -17.06 4.26
CA SER A 714 -33.37 -16.94 5.63
C SER A 714 -33.23 -15.56 6.26
N LYS A 715 -32.23 -14.78 5.90
CA LYS A 715 -32.05 -13.39 6.39
C LYS A 715 -32.85 -12.35 5.58
N LEU A 716 -33.17 -12.63 4.31
CA LEU A 716 -33.97 -11.73 3.47
C LEU A 716 -35.44 -11.64 3.93
N VAL A 717 -36.01 -12.72 4.51
CA VAL A 717 -37.39 -12.74 5.00
C VAL A 717 -37.55 -11.84 6.23
N GLY A 718 -36.52 -11.68 7.06
CA GLY A 718 -36.53 -10.82 8.24
C GLY A 718 -36.52 -9.31 7.95
N GLU A 719 -35.87 -8.87 6.84
CA GLU A 719 -35.79 -7.44 6.49
C GLU A 719 -37.03 -6.96 5.71
N ILE A 720 -37.63 -7.79 4.89
CA ILE A 720 -38.89 -7.45 4.18
C ILE A 720 -40.03 -7.25 5.18
N GLY A 721 -40.00 -8.00 6.31
CA GLY A 721 -40.94 -7.82 7.42
C GLY A 721 -40.74 -6.55 8.24
N ARG A 722 -39.53 -6.01 8.30
CA ARG A 722 -39.21 -4.74 9.03
C ARG A 722 -39.40 -3.46 8.22
N ALA A 723 -39.41 -3.57 6.89
CA ALA A 723 -39.70 -2.43 6.00
C ALA A 723 -41.20 -2.19 5.74
N SER A 724 -42.08 -3.05 6.31
CA SER A 724 -43.54 -2.96 6.17
C SER A 724 -44.26 -2.59 7.49
N CYS A 725 -43.50 -2.12 8.51
CA CYS A 725 -44.11 -1.59 9.76
C CYS A 725 -43.70 -0.14 9.97
#